data_b31c19a8ddfae7bc89246bd239f44e83
#
_entry.id   b31c19a8ddfae7bc89246bd239f44e83
#
_cell.length_a   1.000
_cell.length_b   1.000
_cell.length_c   1.000
_cell.angle_alpha   90.00
_cell.angle_beta   90.00
_cell.angle_gamma   90.00
#
_symmetry.space_group_name_H-M   'P 1'
#
loop_
_entity.id
_entity.type
_entity.pdbx_description
1 polymer ?
#
loop_
_entity_poly.entity_id
_entity_poly.type
_entity_poly.pdbx_seq_one_letter_code
_entity_poly.pdbx_strand_id
1 'polypeptide(L)'
;MSYKNCIINGVKEGKITDEQAKKQFEMLDELKTYYLEKKGLSQTEAERVAAKQTYDQTAIDAAEKLRYTILQKNKINEILNVFKTYRNINGEVDYANAYRALMAHDNFSNLPNIERIVDIERGKAHRLMANLLDQMKYKMGGRQTKLQKANLKLMVRELMGETTGNKNAKQLADAWKKTAEHLRKRFNYFGGKILSRENWGLPQIHDTLLVRQVSKEDWIDYILPKLDIDKMINERSGLPFNDKTIREALSEVYENISTEGMATFKPGTNSFGRALHNRRVDHRFLAFKSADDWMEYQTRFGSPDPFKTMMEHINGMSRDIAMLKILGPNPDATHTWAIGMIKKQTKIDAALEAQGKFKRKKLVKYRNEEDRSNSIIENINNLYAFHKGTLHKPIDGFFGRTFAALRQLLTSAQLGGAAVMAITDFHWSRITSKFNGLPTYKANKNAVKFLAEGIKKDKALSRTAIRSGLIAEHWSTVAGVQARYLNEVDAPFWSKRISDFVLRGSGLSHITQSGKWAYGMSVMGTLADESGKVFSKLDQNLQKQLQKYGIGEKEWDIIRKTKLYDASIDEDTIAKGKVVLLRPDDIHARADLDDATREFLTTRLLNYITNETNFAVPTSSAKGRITLAGSAQPGTFKGEIINSVLMYKNFPITLGMTHLNRGFQQVGLTGKAKYLVPMIIGGTLMGALAYEIKQVAAGKKPTPPEKMGTKYWLNAMVYGGGLGIFGDFLFSDQNRYGGSFEKTLAGPVASFWGDAIKLTFGNVKQLMSGEKTNAGKELAAFIQRYTPGSNLWYTRLVVERIIMDTLEKLLNPNFTSDTRQNINKLRSRTGQEYWWSPGEITPN
;
A
#
# COMPACT_ATOMS: atom_id res chain seq x y z
N MET A 1 -54.13 -12.73 -17.19
CA MET A 1 -53.87 -12.49 -15.71
C MET A 1 -52.90 -11.33 -15.63
N SER A 2 -53.23 -10.25 -14.88
CA SER A 2 -52.30 -9.12 -14.82
C SER A 2 -51.07 -9.52 -13.96
N TYR A 3 -49.89 -8.95 -14.25
CA TYR A 3 -48.69 -9.26 -13.48
C TYR A 3 -48.83 -8.91 -11.99
N LYS A 4 -49.63 -7.88 -11.66
CA LYS A 4 -50.03 -7.55 -10.28
C LYS A 4 -50.68 -8.73 -9.56
N ASN A 5 -51.59 -9.43 -10.22
CA ASN A 5 -52.22 -10.63 -9.66
C ASN A 5 -51.25 -11.78 -9.44
N CYS A 6 -50.21 -11.93 -10.31
CA CYS A 6 -49.14 -12.91 -10.10
C CYS A 6 -48.32 -12.60 -8.85
N ILE A 7 -47.97 -11.33 -8.60
CA ILE A 7 -47.27 -10.90 -7.38
C ILE A 7 -48.10 -11.19 -6.14
N ILE A 8 -49.40 -10.82 -6.14
CA ILE A 8 -50.33 -11.07 -5.00
C ILE A 8 -50.46 -12.57 -4.72
N ASN A 9 -50.59 -13.40 -5.75
CA ASN A 9 -50.66 -14.84 -5.59
C ASN A 9 -49.35 -15.43 -5.08
N GLY A 10 -48.23 -14.91 -5.53
CA GLY A 10 -46.91 -15.31 -5.04
C GLY A 10 -46.75 -15.05 -3.52
N VAL A 11 -47.29 -13.96 -2.99
CA VAL A 11 -47.34 -13.69 -1.54
C VAL A 11 -48.25 -14.69 -0.83
N LYS A 12 -49.48 -14.87 -1.34
CA LYS A 12 -50.43 -15.81 -0.76
C LYS A 12 -49.91 -17.24 -0.69
N GLU A 13 -49.15 -17.66 -1.70
CA GLU A 13 -48.52 -18.97 -1.76
C GLU A 13 -47.19 -19.07 -0.98
N GLY A 14 -46.76 -18.00 -0.33
CA GLY A 14 -45.51 -17.95 0.43
C GLY A 14 -44.23 -18.04 -0.44
N LYS A 15 -44.33 -17.84 -1.77
CA LYS A 15 -43.20 -17.87 -2.71
C LYS A 15 -42.36 -16.62 -2.68
N ILE A 16 -42.96 -15.47 -2.33
CA ILE A 16 -42.30 -14.18 -2.15
C ILE A 16 -42.77 -13.53 -0.86
N THR A 17 -41.93 -12.72 -0.25
CA THR A 17 -42.27 -11.96 0.96
C THR A 17 -43.02 -10.66 0.62
N ASP A 18 -43.75 -10.08 1.59
CA ASP A 18 -44.43 -8.79 1.42
C ASP A 18 -43.46 -7.68 1.00
N GLU A 19 -42.24 -7.68 1.53
CA GLU A 19 -41.19 -6.72 1.15
C GLU A 19 -40.75 -6.89 -0.31
N GLN A 20 -40.63 -8.12 -0.78
CA GLN A 20 -40.32 -8.41 -2.18
C GLN A 20 -41.48 -8.00 -3.11
N ALA A 21 -42.72 -8.26 -2.71
CA ALA A 21 -43.89 -7.84 -3.46
C ALA A 21 -44.00 -6.32 -3.56
N LYS A 22 -43.75 -5.59 -2.46
CA LYS A 22 -43.70 -4.13 -2.44
C LYS A 22 -42.70 -3.57 -3.43
N LYS A 23 -41.47 -4.10 -3.44
CA LYS A 23 -40.42 -3.69 -4.39
C LYS A 23 -40.82 -3.94 -5.84
N GLN A 24 -41.48 -5.07 -6.12
CA GLN A 24 -41.96 -5.38 -7.48
C GLN A 24 -43.06 -4.45 -7.93
N PHE A 25 -43.99 -4.06 -7.02
CA PHE A 25 -45.03 -3.09 -7.32
C PHE A 25 -44.45 -1.70 -7.59
N GLU A 26 -43.56 -1.22 -6.76
CA GLU A 26 -42.87 0.08 -6.94
C GLU A 26 -42.18 0.12 -8.30
N MET A 27 -41.37 -0.91 -8.63
CA MET A 27 -40.69 -1.02 -9.93
C MET A 27 -41.69 -1.06 -11.10
N LEU A 28 -42.76 -1.84 -11.00
CA LEU A 28 -43.76 -1.95 -12.05
C LEU A 28 -44.44 -0.60 -12.33
N ASP A 29 -44.78 0.14 -11.29
CA ASP A 29 -45.47 1.43 -11.41
C ASP A 29 -44.51 2.51 -11.95
N GLU A 30 -43.22 2.54 -11.52
CA GLU A 30 -42.20 3.41 -12.08
C GLU A 30 -41.96 3.14 -13.59
N LEU A 31 -41.80 1.87 -13.97
CA LEU A 31 -41.63 1.48 -15.37
C LEU A 31 -42.83 1.83 -16.21
N LYS A 32 -44.03 1.57 -15.72
CA LYS A 32 -45.25 1.91 -16.42
C LYS A 32 -45.37 3.42 -16.68
N THR A 33 -45.11 4.24 -15.67
CA THR A 33 -45.11 5.70 -15.79
C THR A 33 -44.07 6.18 -16.82
N TYR A 34 -42.85 5.63 -16.76
CA TYR A 34 -41.80 5.96 -17.73
C TYR A 34 -42.21 5.66 -19.17
N TYR A 35 -42.76 4.46 -19.42
CA TYR A 35 -43.16 4.06 -20.77
C TYR A 35 -44.37 4.87 -21.31
N LEU A 36 -45.28 5.30 -20.43
CA LEU A 36 -46.39 6.20 -20.78
C LEU A 36 -45.88 7.60 -21.10
N GLU A 37 -45.13 8.22 -20.18
CA GLU A 37 -44.81 9.65 -20.26
C GLU A 37 -43.61 9.95 -21.17
N LYS A 38 -42.58 9.12 -21.16
CA LYS A 38 -41.31 9.38 -21.89
C LYS A 38 -41.25 8.65 -23.24
N LYS A 39 -41.90 7.49 -23.37
CA LYS A 39 -41.90 6.71 -24.63
C LYS A 39 -43.21 6.80 -25.41
N GLY A 40 -44.22 7.40 -24.85
CA GLY A 40 -45.51 7.63 -25.55
C GLY A 40 -46.27 6.32 -25.89
N LEU A 41 -45.98 5.22 -25.14
CA LEU A 41 -46.67 3.96 -25.38
C LEU A 41 -48.10 4.03 -24.91
N SER A 42 -48.99 3.24 -25.50
CA SER A 42 -50.34 3.04 -25.00
C SER A 42 -50.32 2.41 -23.61
N GLN A 43 -51.38 2.63 -22.81
CA GLN A 43 -51.51 2.13 -21.45
C GLN A 43 -51.30 0.62 -21.37
N THR A 44 -51.87 -0.14 -22.34
CA THR A 44 -51.75 -1.60 -22.40
C THR A 44 -50.33 -2.05 -22.77
N GLU A 45 -49.67 -1.37 -23.69
CA GLU A 45 -48.27 -1.69 -24.08
C GLU A 45 -47.29 -1.31 -22.99
N ALA A 46 -47.45 -0.14 -22.35
CA ALA A 46 -46.63 0.30 -21.24
C ALA A 46 -46.72 -0.71 -20.08
N GLU A 47 -47.93 -1.18 -19.74
CA GLU A 47 -48.11 -2.20 -18.69
C GLU A 47 -47.48 -3.54 -19.07
N ARG A 48 -47.60 -3.97 -20.33
CA ARG A 48 -47.00 -5.21 -20.81
C ARG A 48 -45.46 -5.17 -20.78
N VAL A 49 -44.85 -4.08 -21.24
CA VAL A 49 -43.40 -3.91 -21.27
C VAL A 49 -42.87 -3.77 -19.83
N ALA A 50 -43.52 -2.97 -19.01
CA ALA A 50 -43.17 -2.82 -17.61
C ALA A 50 -43.24 -4.14 -16.83
N ALA A 51 -44.28 -4.93 -17.02
CA ALA A 51 -44.45 -6.24 -16.41
C ALA A 51 -43.34 -7.22 -16.82
N LYS A 52 -42.99 -7.24 -18.12
CA LYS A 52 -41.90 -8.07 -18.63
C LYS A 52 -40.57 -7.64 -18.02
N GLN A 53 -40.25 -6.37 -18.03
CA GLN A 53 -38.98 -5.85 -17.48
C GLN A 53 -38.87 -6.08 -15.97
N THR A 54 -39.97 -5.90 -15.22
CA THR A 54 -40.02 -6.20 -13.77
C THR A 54 -39.74 -7.68 -13.53
N TYR A 55 -40.36 -8.57 -14.31
CA TYR A 55 -40.12 -10.01 -14.21
C TYR A 55 -38.66 -10.37 -14.52
N ASP A 56 -38.13 -9.87 -15.64
CA ASP A 56 -36.73 -10.15 -16.06
C ASP A 56 -35.74 -9.66 -15.00
N GLN A 57 -35.93 -8.44 -14.46
CA GLN A 57 -35.07 -7.89 -13.40
C GLN A 57 -35.18 -8.71 -12.11
N THR A 58 -36.39 -9.12 -11.74
CA THR A 58 -36.59 -9.96 -10.54
C THR A 58 -35.91 -11.32 -10.68
N ALA A 59 -35.93 -11.92 -11.88
CA ALA A 59 -35.24 -13.18 -12.17
C ALA A 59 -33.73 -13.01 -12.11
N ILE A 60 -33.21 -11.91 -12.67
CA ILE A 60 -31.78 -11.56 -12.58
C ILE A 60 -31.34 -11.40 -11.11
N ASP A 61 -32.09 -10.63 -10.31
CA ASP A 61 -31.78 -10.39 -8.90
C ASP A 61 -31.82 -11.69 -8.08
N ALA A 62 -32.77 -12.60 -8.37
CA ALA A 62 -32.84 -13.91 -7.73
C ALA A 62 -31.62 -14.80 -8.11
N ALA A 63 -31.25 -14.84 -9.37
CA ALA A 63 -30.08 -15.57 -9.84
C ALA A 63 -28.78 -15.03 -9.22
N GLU A 64 -28.64 -13.71 -9.15
CA GLU A 64 -27.50 -13.07 -8.48
C GLU A 64 -27.45 -13.39 -6.99
N LYS A 65 -28.57 -13.32 -6.29
CA LYS A 65 -28.65 -13.68 -4.85
C LYS A 65 -28.24 -15.14 -4.63
N LEU A 66 -28.66 -16.04 -5.50
CA LEU A 66 -28.24 -17.44 -5.45
C LEU A 66 -26.73 -17.57 -5.68
N ARG A 67 -26.20 -16.91 -6.71
CA ARG A 67 -24.76 -16.86 -6.99
C ARG A 67 -23.98 -16.38 -5.79
N TYR A 68 -24.37 -15.26 -5.15
CA TYR A 68 -23.73 -14.75 -3.94
C TYR A 68 -23.76 -15.74 -2.78
N THR A 69 -24.91 -16.41 -2.58
CA THR A 69 -25.04 -17.40 -1.53
C THR A 69 -24.08 -18.57 -1.74
N ILE A 70 -23.96 -19.06 -2.98
CA ILE A 70 -23.02 -20.14 -3.34
C ILE A 70 -21.57 -19.70 -3.13
N LEU A 71 -21.18 -18.52 -3.65
CA LEU A 71 -19.84 -18.00 -3.50
C LEU A 71 -19.47 -17.80 -2.02
N GLN A 72 -20.40 -17.26 -1.22
CA GLN A 72 -20.21 -17.04 0.20
C GLN A 72 -20.06 -18.37 0.96
N LYS A 73 -20.89 -19.37 0.66
CA LYS A 73 -20.82 -20.70 1.26
C LYS A 73 -19.49 -21.40 0.93
N ASN A 74 -19.06 -21.34 -0.32
CA ASN A 74 -17.77 -21.90 -0.75
C ASN A 74 -16.62 -21.24 0.00
N LYS A 75 -16.67 -19.92 0.18
CA LYS A 75 -15.63 -19.18 0.88
C LYS A 75 -15.58 -19.53 2.37
N ILE A 76 -16.73 -19.66 3.03
CA ILE A 76 -16.80 -20.15 4.41
C ILE A 76 -16.19 -21.55 4.54
N ASN A 77 -16.46 -22.45 3.59
CA ASN A 77 -15.86 -23.78 3.60
C ASN A 77 -14.34 -23.77 3.40
N GLU A 78 -13.83 -22.89 2.53
CA GLU A 78 -12.39 -22.70 2.37
C GLU A 78 -11.74 -22.21 3.68
N ILE A 79 -12.34 -21.23 4.36
CA ILE A 79 -11.83 -20.73 5.66
C ILE A 79 -11.91 -21.79 6.74
N LEU A 80 -12.99 -22.59 6.79
CA LEU A 80 -13.08 -23.74 7.70
C LEU A 80 -11.97 -24.75 7.47
N ASN A 81 -11.62 -25.01 6.21
CA ASN A 81 -10.49 -25.88 5.87
C ASN A 81 -9.17 -25.29 6.37
N VAL A 82 -8.97 -23.97 6.19
CA VAL A 82 -7.79 -23.27 6.75
C VAL A 82 -7.74 -23.40 8.27
N PHE A 83 -8.85 -23.22 8.98
CA PHE A 83 -8.90 -23.43 10.43
C PHE A 83 -8.47 -24.85 10.86
N LYS A 84 -8.91 -25.86 10.13
CA LYS A 84 -8.59 -27.28 10.43
C LYS A 84 -7.15 -27.65 10.07
N THR A 85 -6.60 -27.09 9.00
CA THR A 85 -5.29 -27.49 8.46
C THR A 85 -4.13 -26.64 8.93
N TYR A 86 -4.38 -25.38 9.35
CA TYR A 86 -3.35 -24.50 9.85
C TYR A 86 -2.68 -25.05 11.11
N ARG A 87 -1.36 -24.97 11.13
CA ARG A 87 -0.54 -25.30 12.31
C ARG A 87 0.35 -24.12 12.68
N ASN A 88 0.36 -23.78 13.96
CA ASN A 88 1.27 -22.78 14.49
C ASN A 88 2.71 -23.32 14.60
N ILE A 89 3.64 -22.52 15.14
CA ILE A 89 5.05 -22.88 15.30
C ILE A 89 5.25 -24.18 16.09
N ASN A 90 4.30 -24.54 16.95
CA ASN A 90 4.36 -25.73 17.80
C ASN A 90 3.66 -26.95 17.18
N GLY A 91 3.12 -26.82 15.94
CA GLY A 91 2.34 -27.86 15.28
C GLY A 91 0.89 -27.97 15.77
N GLU A 92 0.39 -26.99 16.57
CA GLU A 92 -0.94 -27.00 17.15
C GLU A 92 -1.96 -26.32 16.23
N VAL A 93 -3.22 -26.77 16.27
CA VAL A 93 -4.35 -26.09 15.61
C VAL A 93 -4.59 -24.75 16.31
N ASP A 94 -4.67 -23.66 15.55
CA ASP A 94 -4.83 -22.31 16.10
C ASP A 94 -5.69 -21.45 15.17
N TYR A 95 -6.99 -21.39 15.45
CA TYR A 95 -7.98 -20.69 14.62
C TYR A 95 -7.70 -19.18 14.56
N ALA A 96 -7.26 -18.58 15.67
CA ALA A 96 -6.98 -17.14 15.70
C ALA A 96 -5.81 -16.77 14.78
N ASN A 97 -4.69 -17.51 14.87
CA ASN A 97 -3.55 -17.30 13.97
C ASN A 97 -3.84 -17.72 12.53
N ALA A 98 -4.67 -18.78 12.33
CA ALA A 98 -5.10 -19.20 11.01
C ALA A 98 -5.86 -18.09 10.27
N TYR A 99 -6.82 -17.43 10.95
CA TYR A 99 -7.57 -16.34 10.35
C TYR A 99 -6.71 -15.07 10.17
N ARG A 100 -5.81 -14.77 11.12
CA ARG A 100 -4.82 -13.69 10.97
C ARG A 100 -3.92 -13.90 9.75
N ALA A 101 -3.55 -15.15 9.44
CA ALA A 101 -2.74 -15.49 8.28
C ALA A 101 -3.46 -15.22 6.93
N LEU A 102 -4.79 -15.16 6.92
CA LEU A 102 -5.58 -14.74 5.75
C LEU A 102 -5.61 -13.21 5.57
N MET A 103 -5.36 -12.45 6.64
CA MET A 103 -5.33 -10.98 6.59
C MET A 103 -3.96 -10.43 6.19
N ALA A 104 -2.89 -10.99 6.76
CA ALA A 104 -1.52 -10.52 6.57
C ALA A 104 -0.55 -11.69 6.54
N HIS A 105 0.67 -11.45 6.03
CA HIS A 105 1.68 -12.49 5.90
C HIS A 105 1.95 -13.24 7.20
N ASP A 106 1.95 -14.57 7.10
CA ASP A 106 2.34 -15.49 8.16
C ASP A 106 3.43 -16.45 7.67
N ASN A 107 4.55 -16.49 8.39
CA ASN A 107 5.72 -17.27 8.00
C ASN A 107 5.50 -18.80 8.10
N PHE A 108 4.45 -19.24 8.80
CA PHE A 108 4.19 -20.67 9.02
C PHE A 108 3.37 -21.33 7.93
N SER A 109 2.45 -20.57 7.31
CA SER A 109 1.51 -21.13 6.36
C SER A 109 1.75 -20.73 4.91
N ASN A 110 2.41 -19.59 4.65
CA ASN A 110 2.57 -18.97 3.32
C ASN A 110 1.27 -18.94 2.49
N LEU A 111 0.12 -18.86 3.17
CA LEU A 111 -1.19 -18.76 2.53
C LEU A 111 -1.30 -17.45 1.74
N PRO A 112 -2.01 -17.46 0.61
CA PRO A 112 -2.45 -16.22 0.00
C PRO A 112 -3.29 -15.43 1.01
N ASN A 113 -2.96 -14.16 1.21
CA ASN A 113 -3.62 -13.29 2.16
C ASN A 113 -4.02 -11.98 1.49
N ILE A 114 -4.88 -11.20 2.14
CA ILE A 114 -5.40 -9.97 1.56
C ILE A 114 -4.25 -9.04 1.13
N GLU A 115 -3.25 -8.83 1.98
CA GLU A 115 -2.13 -7.93 1.68
C GLU A 115 -1.38 -8.34 0.40
N ARG A 116 -1.09 -9.63 0.22
CA ARG A 116 -0.39 -10.14 -0.97
C ARG A 116 -1.27 -10.14 -2.21
N ILE A 117 -2.56 -10.44 -2.09
CA ILE A 117 -3.49 -10.35 -3.21
C ILE A 117 -3.65 -8.91 -3.70
N VAL A 118 -3.66 -7.92 -2.80
CA VAL A 118 -3.62 -6.49 -3.21
C VAL A 118 -2.40 -6.22 -4.08
N ASP A 119 -1.21 -6.65 -3.67
CA ASP A 119 0.02 -6.48 -4.43
C ASP A 119 -0.05 -7.17 -5.81
N ILE A 120 -0.59 -8.40 -5.85
CA ILE A 120 -0.77 -9.18 -7.08
C ILE A 120 -1.71 -8.47 -8.06
N GLU A 121 -2.89 -8.05 -7.62
CA GLU A 121 -3.86 -7.39 -8.50
C GLU A 121 -3.36 -6.01 -8.98
N ARG A 122 -2.63 -5.28 -8.14
CA ARG A 122 -1.92 -4.04 -8.54
C ARG A 122 -0.88 -4.33 -9.63
N GLY A 123 -0.07 -5.37 -9.45
CA GLY A 123 0.94 -5.77 -10.44
C GLY A 123 0.32 -6.10 -11.79
N LYS A 124 -0.80 -6.86 -11.80
CA LYS A 124 -1.57 -7.17 -13.02
C LYS A 124 -2.12 -5.89 -13.69
N ALA A 125 -2.67 -4.95 -12.93
CA ALA A 125 -3.17 -3.67 -13.44
C ALA A 125 -2.03 -2.82 -14.02
N HIS A 126 -0.90 -2.70 -13.32
CA HIS A 126 0.29 -1.96 -13.80
C HIS A 126 0.85 -2.54 -15.10
N ARG A 127 0.83 -3.86 -15.26
CA ARG A 127 1.23 -4.51 -16.51
C ARG A 127 0.40 -4.03 -17.70
N LEU A 128 -0.91 -3.96 -17.54
CA LEU A 128 -1.81 -3.47 -18.60
C LEU A 128 -1.60 -1.99 -18.93
N MET A 129 -1.09 -1.22 -17.97
CA MET A 129 -0.77 0.19 -18.11
C MET A 129 0.71 0.47 -18.43
N ALA A 130 1.52 -0.54 -18.74
CA ALA A 130 2.97 -0.37 -18.85
C ALA A 130 3.38 0.80 -19.77
N ASN A 131 2.74 0.95 -20.93
CA ASN A 131 3.01 2.04 -21.87
C ASN A 131 2.62 3.42 -21.31
N LEU A 132 1.48 3.49 -20.60
CA LEU A 132 1.05 4.72 -19.92
C LEU A 132 2.01 5.08 -18.79
N LEU A 133 2.39 4.13 -17.96
CA LEU A 133 3.33 4.33 -16.86
C LEU A 133 4.68 4.82 -17.37
N ASP A 134 5.16 4.30 -18.50
CA ASP A 134 6.43 4.73 -19.10
C ASP A 134 6.38 6.19 -19.61
N GLN A 135 5.27 6.60 -20.20
CA GLN A 135 5.07 7.99 -20.64
C GLN A 135 4.89 8.96 -19.46
N MET A 136 4.31 8.50 -18.34
CA MET A 136 4.05 9.31 -17.15
C MET A 136 5.21 9.33 -16.16
N LYS A 137 6.38 8.79 -16.51
CA LYS A 137 7.58 8.78 -15.67
C LYS A 137 7.92 10.20 -15.21
N TYR A 138 7.80 10.44 -13.91
CA TYR A 138 8.14 11.73 -13.33
C TYR A 138 9.64 12.02 -13.46
N LYS A 139 9.99 13.24 -13.83
CA LYS A 139 11.39 13.73 -13.69
C LYS A 139 11.78 13.73 -12.21
N MET A 140 13.10 13.67 -11.91
CA MET A 140 13.59 13.95 -10.56
C MET A 140 12.90 15.21 -10.03
N GLY A 141 12.17 15.05 -8.93
CA GLY A 141 11.36 16.14 -8.35
C GLY A 141 9.84 15.98 -8.47
N GLY A 142 9.33 14.88 -9.06
CA GLY A 142 7.90 14.52 -8.98
C GLY A 142 6.93 15.41 -9.79
N ARG A 143 7.42 16.29 -10.67
CA ARG A 143 6.56 17.15 -11.48
C ARG A 143 6.32 16.56 -12.87
N GLN A 144 5.06 16.52 -13.28
CA GLN A 144 4.67 16.26 -14.67
C GLN A 144 5.12 17.42 -15.54
N THR A 145 5.62 17.11 -16.74
CA THR A 145 5.92 18.13 -17.75
C THR A 145 4.63 18.76 -18.29
N LYS A 146 4.74 19.96 -18.90
CA LYS A 146 3.59 20.58 -19.56
C LYS A 146 2.98 19.67 -20.63
N LEU A 147 3.82 18.95 -21.39
CA LEU A 147 3.38 17.98 -22.42
C LEU A 147 2.64 16.79 -21.80
N GLN A 148 3.11 16.23 -20.70
CA GLN A 148 2.42 15.14 -20.00
C GLN A 148 1.04 15.56 -19.50
N LYS A 149 0.92 16.77 -18.94
CA LYS A 149 -0.38 17.32 -18.52
C LYS A 149 -1.33 17.54 -19.70
N ALA A 150 -0.81 18.05 -20.82
CA ALA A 150 -1.61 18.22 -22.04
C ALA A 150 -2.10 16.86 -22.58
N ASN A 151 -1.22 15.86 -22.67
CA ASN A 151 -1.60 14.52 -23.11
C ASN A 151 -2.62 13.86 -22.18
N LEU A 152 -2.53 14.07 -20.86
CA LEU A 152 -3.52 13.56 -19.91
C LEU A 152 -4.90 14.22 -20.12
N LYS A 153 -4.96 15.53 -20.40
CA LYS A 153 -6.24 16.19 -20.71
C LYS A 153 -6.86 15.66 -22.00
N LEU A 154 -6.06 15.49 -23.04
CA LEU A 154 -6.52 14.89 -24.30
C LEU A 154 -6.95 13.42 -24.09
N MET A 155 -6.24 12.67 -23.26
CA MET A 155 -6.64 11.31 -22.88
C MET A 155 -8.02 11.26 -22.20
N VAL A 156 -8.34 12.22 -21.32
CA VAL A 156 -9.67 12.28 -20.68
C VAL A 156 -10.76 12.48 -21.73
N ARG A 157 -10.51 13.32 -22.75
CA ARG A 157 -11.42 13.51 -23.89
C ARG A 157 -11.64 12.22 -24.69
N GLU A 158 -10.57 11.51 -25.04
CA GLU A 158 -10.64 10.20 -25.72
C GLU A 158 -11.41 9.15 -24.87
N LEU A 159 -11.27 9.22 -23.55
CA LEU A 159 -11.99 8.32 -22.63
C LEU A 159 -13.50 8.59 -22.62
N MET A 160 -13.91 9.82 -22.86
CA MET A 160 -15.31 10.21 -22.92
C MET A 160 -15.92 10.12 -24.34
N GLY A 161 -15.14 9.59 -25.30
CA GLY A 161 -15.63 9.33 -26.66
C GLY A 161 -15.32 10.45 -27.64
N GLU A 162 -14.58 11.48 -27.25
CA GLU A 162 -14.11 12.53 -28.17
C GLU A 162 -12.92 12.01 -28.99
N THR A 163 -12.83 12.38 -30.25
CA THR A 163 -11.67 12.08 -31.12
C THR A 163 -10.74 13.29 -31.15
N THR A 164 -9.60 13.18 -30.49
CA THR A 164 -8.65 14.31 -30.38
C THR A 164 -7.61 14.39 -31.51
N GLY A 165 -7.49 13.34 -32.32
CA GLY A 165 -6.44 13.22 -33.35
C GLY A 165 -5.03 12.92 -32.78
N ASN A 166 -4.86 12.91 -31.47
CA ASN A 166 -3.58 12.67 -30.81
C ASN A 166 -3.35 11.17 -30.53
N LYS A 167 -2.45 10.55 -31.29
CA LYS A 167 -2.13 9.10 -31.17
C LYS A 167 -1.70 8.71 -29.75
N ASN A 168 -0.90 9.54 -29.08
CA ASN A 168 -0.44 9.25 -27.72
C ASN A 168 -1.62 9.28 -26.73
N ALA A 169 -2.49 10.28 -26.81
CA ALA A 169 -3.66 10.38 -25.96
C ALA A 169 -4.59 9.16 -26.12
N LYS A 170 -4.82 8.74 -27.38
CA LYS A 170 -5.59 7.54 -27.69
C LYS A 170 -4.96 6.26 -27.10
N GLN A 171 -3.66 6.06 -27.29
CA GLN A 171 -2.97 4.91 -26.70
C GLN A 171 -3.05 4.90 -25.16
N LEU A 172 -2.94 6.05 -24.51
CA LEU A 172 -3.12 6.19 -23.06
C LEU A 172 -4.55 5.86 -22.64
N ALA A 173 -5.55 6.33 -23.38
CA ALA A 173 -6.96 6.05 -23.14
C ALA A 173 -7.27 4.56 -23.29
N ASP A 174 -6.77 3.91 -24.34
CA ASP A 174 -6.97 2.48 -24.60
C ASP A 174 -6.32 1.62 -23.51
N ALA A 175 -5.11 1.97 -23.08
CA ALA A 175 -4.44 1.29 -21.97
C ALA A 175 -5.25 1.39 -20.66
N TRP A 176 -5.81 2.57 -20.37
CA TRP A 176 -6.69 2.75 -19.21
C TRP A 176 -8.00 1.98 -19.33
N LYS A 177 -8.70 2.08 -20.47
CA LYS A 177 -9.95 1.31 -20.72
C LYS A 177 -9.73 -0.18 -20.46
N LYS A 178 -8.64 -0.74 -21.02
CA LYS A 178 -8.26 -2.14 -20.82
C LYS A 178 -8.02 -2.48 -19.36
N THR A 179 -7.35 -1.59 -18.62
CA THR A 179 -7.03 -1.78 -17.20
C THR A 179 -8.29 -1.70 -16.33
N ALA A 180 -9.13 -0.69 -16.54
CA ALA A 180 -10.36 -0.50 -15.79
C ALA A 180 -11.34 -1.66 -16.02
N GLU A 181 -11.43 -2.15 -17.27
CA GLU A 181 -12.26 -3.31 -17.61
C GLU A 181 -11.71 -4.62 -17.00
N HIS A 182 -10.39 -4.81 -16.98
CA HIS A 182 -9.78 -5.92 -16.29
C HIS A 182 -10.14 -5.90 -14.78
N LEU A 183 -9.97 -4.78 -14.11
CA LEU A 183 -10.32 -4.64 -12.70
C LEU A 183 -11.81 -4.89 -12.44
N ARG A 184 -12.70 -4.38 -13.31
CA ARG A 184 -14.14 -4.62 -13.25
C ARG A 184 -14.46 -6.11 -13.35
N LYS A 185 -13.92 -6.80 -14.36
CA LYS A 185 -14.12 -8.24 -14.57
C LYS A 185 -13.59 -9.05 -13.38
N ARG A 186 -12.41 -8.70 -12.85
CA ARG A 186 -11.84 -9.35 -11.66
C ARG A 186 -12.72 -9.17 -10.43
N PHE A 187 -13.18 -7.94 -10.19
CA PHE A 187 -14.10 -7.65 -9.08
C PHE A 187 -15.39 -8.48 -9.19
N ASN A 188 -15.99 -8.52 -10.39
CA ASN A 188 -17.22 -9.29 -10.64
C ASN A 188 -16.99 -10.80 -10.54
N TYR A 189 -15.82 -11.30 -10.95
CA TYR A 189 -15.47 -12.72 -10.83
C TYR A 189 -15.51 -13.21 -9.38
N PHE A 190 -15.03 -12.40 -8.44
CA PHE A 190 -15.05 -12.73 -7.01
C PHE A 190 -16.35 -12.34 -6.28
N GLY A 191 -17.38 -11.98 -6.99
CA GLY A 191 -18.72 -11.73 -6.42
C GLY A 191 -19.11 -10.26 -6.35
N GLY A 192 -18.41 -9.38 -7.05
CA GLY A 192 -18.84 -8.00 -7.24
C GLY A 192 -19.92 -7.87 -8.31
N LYS A 193 -20.55 -6.69 -8.37
CA LYS A 193 -21.54 -6.33 -9.38
C LYS A 193 -21.26 -4.92 -9.89
N ILE A 194 -20.41 -4.78 -10.89
CA ILE A 194 -20.17 -3.51 -11.59
C ILE A 194 -20.54 -3.69 -13.05
N LEU A 195 -21.55 -2.93 -13.50
CA LEU A 195 -22.00 -2.95 -14.89
C LEU A 195 -20.93 -2.33 -15.81
N SER A 196 -20.87 -2.81 -17.05
CA SER A 196 -20.07 -2.16 -18.09
C SER A 196 -20.78 -0.91 -18.58
N ARG A 197 -20.05 0.19 -18.76
CA ARG A 197 -20.56 1.42 -19.33
C ARG A 197 -19.63 1.88 -20.45
N GLU A 198 -20.18 2.15 -21.60
CA GLU A 198 -19.46 2.78 -22.70
C GLU A 198 -19.09 4.23 -22.32
N ASN A 199 -17.90 4.66 -22.75
CA ASN A 199 -17.42 6.03 -22.52
C ASN A 199 -17.50 6.49 -21.06
N TRP A 200 -17.25 5.56 -20.13
CA TRP A 200 -17.31 5.86 -18.70
C TRP A 200 -16.27 6.93 -18.26
N GLY A 201 -15.21 7.14 -19.02
CA GLY A 201 -14.18 8.10 -18.69
C GLY A 201 -13.28 7.65 -17.53
N LEU A 202 -13.24 8.44 -16.47
CA LEU A 202 -12.45 8.22 -15.26
C LEU A 202 -13.33 8.20 -14.01
N PRO A 203 -12.90 7.51 -12.95
CA PRO A 203 -13.53 7.63 -11.64
C PRO A 203 -13.38 9.04 -11.08
N GLN A 204 -14.23 9.41 -10.15
CA GLN A 204 -14.11 10.65 -9.39
C GLN A 204 -13.37 10.40 -8.08
N ILE A 205 -12.53 11.35 -7.69
CA ILE A 205 -11.96 11.47 -6.35
C ILE A 205 -12.57 12.71 -5.73
N HIS A 206 -13.06 12.57 -4.50
CA HIS A 206 -13.65 13.67 -3.76
C HIS A 206 -12.73 14.07 -2.61
N ASP A 207 -12.45 15.36 -2.49
CA ASP A 207 -11.86 15.93 -1.28
C ASP A 207 -13.01 16.38 -0.37
N THR A 208 -13.23 15.63 0.69
CA THR A 208 -14.31 15.85 1.66
C THR A 208 -14.31 17.27 2.23
N LEU A 209 -13.13 17.88 2.43
CA LEU A 209 -13.06 19.24 2.94
C LEU A 209 -13.56 20.26 1.92
N LEU A 210 -13.19 20.10 0.65
CA LEU A 210 -13.67 20.99 -0.41
C LEU A 210 -15.18 20.85 -0.60
N VAL A 211 -15.72 19.64 -0.49
CA VAL A 211 -17.17 19.39 -0.58
C VAL A 211 -17.90 19.99 0.62
N ARG A 212 -17.36 19.88 1.83
CA ARG A 212 -17.97 20.47 3.05
C ARG A 212 -17.97 22.01 3.08
N GLN A 213 -17.14 22.66 2.24
CA GLN A 213 -17.09 24.12 2.17
C GLN A 213 -18.30 24.74 1.48
N VAL A 214 -19.09 23.95 0.78
CA VAL A 214 -20.32 24.39 0.11
C VAL A 214 -21.53 23.70 0.70
N SER A 215 -22.69 24.36 0.64
CA SER A 215 -23.95 23.72 1.06
C SER A 215 -24.31 22.54 0.15
N LYS A 216 -25.16 21.67 0.62
CA LYS A 216 -25.66 20.52 -0.16
C LYS A 216 -26.40 21.00 -1.43
N GLU A 217 -27.21 22.02 -1.29
CA GLU A 217 -27.98 22.63 -2.37
C GLU A 217 -27.05 23.26 -3.42
N ASP A 218 -26.07 24.07 -3.00
CA ASP A 218 -25.10 24.68 -3.91
C ASP A 218 -24.25 23.63 -4.66
N TRP A 219 -23.91 22.52 -3.97
CA TRP A 219 -23.17 21.43 -4.63
C TRP A 219 -24.03 20.72 -5.68
N ILE A 220 -25.33 20.45 -5.37
CA ILE A 220 -26.27 19.84 -6.31
C ILE A 220 -26.49 20.75 -7.51
N ASP A 221 -26.76 22.03 -7.30
CA ASP A 221 -27.01 23.00 -8.37
C ASP A 221 -25.78 23.24 -9.26
N TYR A 222 -24.57 23.09 -8.69
CA TYR A 222 -23.35 23.16 -9.46
C TYR A 222 -23.11 21.91 -10.33
N ILE A 223 -23.37 20.71 -9.79
CA ILE A 223 -23.04 19.47 -10.50
C ILE A 223 -24.11 19.05 -11.51
N LEU A 224 -25.39 19.28 -11.19
CA LEU A 224 -26.54 18.79 -11.96
C LEU A 224 -26.49 19.19 -13.44
N PRO A 225 -26.16 20.45 -13.82
CA PRO A 225 -26.04 20.83 -15.23
C PRO A 225 -24.91 20.13 -15.99
N LYS A 226 -23.89 19.62 -15.28
CA LYS A 226 -22.72 18.95 -15.84
C LYS A 226 -22.91 17.45 -16.02
N LEU A 227 -24.02 16.89 -15.47
CA LEU A 227 -24.27 15.46 -15.51
C LEU A 227 -25.13 15.07 -16.73
N ASP A 228 -24.78 13.94 -17.33
CA ASP A 228 -25.55 13.25 -18.35
C ASP A 228 -26.53 12.29 -17.66
N ILE A 229 -27.72 12.81 -17.32
CA ILE A 229 -28.74 12.09 -16.56
C ILE A 229 -29.25 10.88 -17.34
N ASP A 230 -29.29 10.93 -18.68
CA ASP A 230 -29.76 9.82 -19.51
C ASP A 230 -28.82 8.59 -19.40
N LYS A 231 -27.55 8.78 -19.07
CA LYS A 231 -26.58 7.72 -18.81
C LYS A 231 -26.58 7.27 -17.35
N MET A 232 -27.26 7.98 -16.45
CA MET A 232 -27.36 7.66 -15.04
C MET A 232 -28.60 6.82 -14.80
N ILE A 233 -28.42 5.54 -14.49
CA ILE A 233 -29.52 4.58 -14.32
C ILE A 233 -29.76 4.38 -12.82
N ASN A 234 -31.01 4.52 -12.41
CA ASN A 234 -31.48 4.07 -11.10
C ASN A 234 -31.42 2.53 -11.07
N GLU A 235 -30.53 1.97 -10.29
CA GLU A 235 -30.34 0.51 -10.25
C GLU A 235 -31.54 -0.26 -9.67
N ARG A 236 -32.45 0.43 -8.99
CA ARG A 236 -33.68 -0.19 -8.46
C ARG A 236 -34.69 -0.46 -9.55
N SER A 237 -34.84 0.51 -10.45
CA SER A 237 -35.84 0.41 -11.54
C SER A 237 -35.26 0.09 -12.91
N GLY A 238 -33.91 0.21 -13.05
CA GLY A 238 -33.25 0.08 -14.35
C GLY A 238 -33.54 1.24 -15.32
N LEU A 239 -34.14 2.33 -14.83
CA LEU A 239 -34.51 3.50 -15.60
C LEU A 239 -33.57 4.69 -15.41
N PRO A 240 -33.49 5.62 -16.36
CA PRO A 240 -32.90 6.93 -16.13
C PRO A 240 -33.62 7.68 -14.99
N PHE A 241 -32.86 8.52 -14.30
CA PHE A 241 -33.45 9.37 -13.25
C PHE A 241 -34.37 10.44 -13.82
N ASN A 242 -35.41 10.80 -13.10
CA ASN A 242 -36.19 12.01 -13.34
C ASN A 242 -35.70 13.16 -12.44
N ASP A 243 -36.18 14.40 -12.65
CA ASP A 243 -35.71 15.60 -11.95
C ASP A 243 -35.81 15.50 -10.42
N LYS A 244 -36.82 14.83 -9.90
CA LYS A 244 -37.00 14.63 -8.47
C LYS A 244 -36.06 13.56 -7.93
N THR A 245 -36.02 12.39 -8.56
CA THR A 245 -35.23 11.25 -8.07
C THR A 245 -33.71 11.49 -8.23
N ILE A 246 -33.26 12.28 -9.22
CA ILE A 246 -31.87 12.65 -9.36
C ILE A 246 -31.39 13.57 -8.22
N ARG A 247 -32.22 14.55 -7.81
CA ARG A 247 -31.87 15.42 -6.69
C ARG A 247 -31.82 14.67 -5.36
N GLU A 248 -32.75 13.74 -5.13
CA GLU A 248 -32.70 12.85 -3.97
C GLU A 248 -31.43 11.99 -3.97
N ALA A 249 -31.08 11.38 -5.10
CA ALA A 249 -29.86 10.57 -5.23
C ALA A 249 -28.59 11.42 -5.04
N LEU A 250 -28.53 12.63 -5.59
CA LEU A 250 -27.39 13.54 -5.40
C LEU A 250 -27.27 14.01 -3.95
N SER A 251 -28.40 14.20 -3.24
CA SER A 251 -28.40 14.51 -1.81
C SER A 251 -27.76 13.38 -1.00
N GLU A 252 -28.11 12.11 -1.29
CA GLU A 252 -27.47 10.96 -0.66
C GLU A 252 -25.97 10.89 -0.99
N VAL A 253 -25.56 11.17 -2.23
CA VAL A 253 -24.16 11.21 -2.66
C VAL A 253 -23.39 12.28 -1.91
N TYR A 254 -23.94 13.50 -1.79
CA TYR A 254 -23.31 14.57 -1.01
C TYR A 254 -23.12 14.17 0.45
N GLU A 255 -24.15 13.61 1.09
CA GLU A 255 -24.06 13.13 2.48
C GLU A 255 -23.01 12.03 2.63
N ASN A 256 -22.92 11.11 1.68
CA ASN A 256 -21.89 10.07 1.69
C ASN A 256 -20.49 10.63 1.53
N ILE A 257 -20.27 11.62 0.64
CA ILE A 257 -18.98 12.26 0.44
C ILE A 257 -18.62 13.12 1.67
N SER A 258 -19.54 13.99 2.10
CA SER A 258 -19.29 14.93 3.21
C SER A 258 -19.04 14.23 4.55
N THR A 259 -19.63 13.05 4.77
CA THR A 259 -19.43 12.22 5.98
C THR A 259 -18.40 11.11 5.79
N GLU A 260 -17.71 11.04 4.66
CA GLU A 260 -16.78 9.95 4.31
C GLU A 260 -17.41 8.54 4.41
N GLY A 261 -18.70 8.45 4.07
CA GLY A 261 -19.48 7.23 4.14
C GLY A 261 -20.06 6.91 5.53
N MET A 262 -19.89 7.79 6.52
CA MET A 262 -20.48 7.60 7.86
C MET A 262 -22.00 7.72 7.86
N ALA A 263 -22.60 8.50 6.96
CA ALA A 263 -24.04 8.59 6.79
C ALA A 263 -24.70 7.24 6.47
N THR A 264 -23.95 6.28 5.95
CA THR A 264 -24.44 4.93 5.67
C THR A 264 -24.55 4.04 6.92
N PHE A 265 -24.04 4.49 8.06
CA PHE A 265 -24.10 3.78 9.34
C PHE A 265 -25.22 4.30 10.26
N LYS A 266 -26.40 4.63 9.72
CA LYS A 266 -27.56 5.00 10.56
C LYS A 266 -27.96 3.82 11.46
N PRO A 267 -28.05 4.01 12.81
CA PRO A 267 -28.57 2.97 13.71
C PRO A 267 -30.02 2.62 13.31
N GLY A 268 -30.31 1.33 13.20
CA GLY A 268 -31.68 0.85 12.88
C GLY A 268 -31.96 0.59 11.40
N THR A 269 -31.10 0.98 10.48
CA THR A 269 -31.14 0.46 9.11
C THR A 269 -30.35 -0.84 9.05
N ASN A 270 -31.05 -1.97 8.84
CA ASN A 270 -30.38 -3.24 8.58
C ASN A 270 -29.41 -3.08 7.40
N SER A 271 -28.11 -2.94 7.71
CA SER A 271 -27.06 -2.71 6.71
C SER A 271 -26.73 -3.98 5.89
N PHE A 272 -27.63 -4.95 5.86
CA PHE A 272 -27.53 -6.16 5.03
C PHE A 272 -27.57 -5.88 3.52
N GLY A 273 -27.94 -4.67 3.09
CA GLY A 273 -28.03 -4.30 1.69
C GLY A 273 -26.77 -3.68 1.06
N ARG A 274 -25.73 -3.34 1.84
CA ARG A 274 -24.50 -2.67 1.34
C ARG A 274 -23.25 -3.49 1.59
N ALA A 275 -23.24 -4.73 1.16
CA ALA A 275 -22.05 -5.53 1.06
C ALA A 275 -21.02 -4.85 0.14
N LEU A 276 -19.72 -5.20 0.29
CA LEU A 276 -18.63 -4.60 -0.49
C LEU A 276 -18.90 -4.60 -2.00
N HIS A 277 -19.61 -5.61 -2.51
CA HIS A 277 -20.00 -5.72 -3.92
C HIS A 277 -20.88 -4.57 -4.42
N ASN A 278 -21.67 -3.92 -3.56
CA ASN A 278 -22.53 -2.80 -3.93
C ASN A 278 -21.86 -1.43 -3.76
N ARG A 279 -20.84 -1.30 -2.90
CA ARG A 279 -20.20 0.00 -2.63
C ARG A 279 -19.54 0.63 -3.85
N ARG A 280 -19.07 -0.17 -4.80
CA ARG A 280 -18.38 0.32 -6.00
C ARG A 280 -19.30 0.77 -7.11
N VAL A 281 -20.56 0.46 -7.01
CA VAL A 281 -21.59 0.97 -7.93
C VAL A 281 -21.77 2.46 -7.71
N ASP A 282 -21.80 2.92 -6.45
CA ASP A 282 -21.93 4.33 -6.07
C ASP A 282 -20.82 5.22 -6.67
N HIS A 283 -19.59 4.71 -6.80
CA HIS A 283 -18.45 5.45 -7.38
C HIS A 283 -18.54 5.68 -8.91
N ARG A 284 -19.46 5.00 -9.60
CA ARG A 284 -19.72 5.18 -11.03
C ARG A 284 -21.04 5.88 -11.31
N PHE A 285 -21.69 6.36 -10.26
CA PHE A 285 -23.00 6.99 -10.36
C PHE A 285 -22.95 8.28 -11.19
N LEU A 286 -22.00 9.16 -10.92
CA LEU A 286 -21.89 10.44 -11.62
C LEU A 286 -21.34 10.25 -13.04
N ALA A 287 -22.19 10.44 -14.05
CA ALA A 287 -21.82 10.47 -15.45
C ALA A 287 -21.77 11.93 -15.93
N PHE A 288 -20.60 12.43 -16.34
CA PHE A 288 -20.45 13.79 -16.83
C PHE A 288 -20.77 13.89 -18.32
N LYS A 289 -21.32 15.04 -18.78
CA LYS A 289 -21.64 15.33 -20.19
C LYS A 289 -20.40 15.39 -21.06
N SER A 290 -19.32 16.02 -20.53
CA SER A 290 -18.08 16.26 -21.28
C SER A 290 -16.84 16.03 -20.41
N ALA A 291 -15.69 15.92 -21.09
CA ALA A 291 -14.40 15.86 -20.43
C ALA A 291 -14.09 17.15 -19.65
N ASP A 292 -14.52 18.30 -20.17
CA ASP A 292 -14.30 19.58 -19.51
C ASP A 292 -15.11 19.70 -18.23
N ASP A 293 -16.38 19.25 -18.21
CA ASP A 293 -17.23 19.20 -17.01
C ASP A 293 -16.61 18.31 -15.92
N TRP A 294 -16.08 17.14 -16.31
CA TRP A 294 -15.38 16.26 -15.38
C TRP A 294 -14.12 16.91 -14.82
N MET A 295 -13.29 17.54 -15.67
CA MET A 295 -12.04 18.19 -15.25
C MET A 295 -12.30 19.40 -14.35
N GLU A 296 -13.34 20.19 -14.64
CA GLU A 296 -13.75 21.33 -13.83
C GLU A 296 -14.22 20.87 -12.44
N TYR A 297 -15.08 19.84 -12.40
CA TYR A 297 -15.52 19.24 -11.14
C TYR A 297 -14.34 18.71 -10.30
N GLN A 298 -13.43 17.95 -10.92
CA GLN A 298 -12.26 17.41 -10.22
C GLN A 298 -11.31 18.51 -9.73
N THR A 299 -11.22 19.62 -10.43
CA THR A 299 -10.41 20.77 -10.00
C THR A 299 -11.02 21.46 -8.79
N ARG A 300 -12.35 21.53 -8.71
CA ARG A 300 -13.07 22.20 -7.62
C ARG A 300 -13.23 21.33 -6.37
N PHE A 301 -13.60 20.06 -6.54
CA PHE A 301 -14.02 19.18 -5.45
C PHE A 301 -13.19 17.90 -5.28
N GLY A 302 -12.14 17.72 -6.06
CA GLY A 302 -11.40 16.48 -6.08
C GLY A 302 -9.92 16.63 -6.37
N SER A 303 -9.41 15.81 -7.30
CA SER A 303 -8.03 15.84 -7.74
C SER A 303 -7.91 16.31 -9.20
N PRO A 304 -7.19 17.39 -9.48
CA PRO A 304 -6.98 17.87 -10.85
C PRO A 304 -6.00 17.00 -11.67
N ASP A 305 -5.46 15.93 -11.10
CA ASP A 305 -4.49 15.04 -11.75
C ASP A 305 -5.14 13.72 -12.15
N PRO A 306 -5.48 13.52 -13.46
CA PRO A 306 -6.10 12.28 -13.93
C PRO A 306 -5.23 11.03 -13.68
N PHE A 307 -3.89 11.18 -13.72
CA PHE A 307 -3.00 10.05 -13.45
C PHE A 307 -3.09 9.60 -11.99
N LYS A 308 -3.14 10.53 -11.04
CA LYS A 308 -3.36 10.23 -9.63
C LYS A 308 -4.70 9.51 -9.44
N THR A 309 -5.76 10.01 -10.09
CA THR A 309 -7.10 9.38 -10.04
C THR A 309 -7.07 7.93 -10.52
N MET A 310 -6.37 7.63 -11.63
CA MET A 310 -6.19 6.25 -12.11
C MET A 310 -5.47 5.37 -11.08
N MET A 311 -4.38 5.86 -10.48
CA MET A 311 -3.58 5.09 -9.51
C MET A 311 -4.36 4.80 -8.23
N GLU A 312 -5.12 5.77 -7.71
CA GLU A 312 -5.97 5.58 -6.53
C GLU A 312 -7.10 4.60 -6.80
N HIS A 313 -7.69 4.63 -8.00
CA HIS A 313 -8.68 3.64 -8.42
C HIS A 313 -8.10 2.22 -8.48
N ILE A 314 -6.92 2.04 -9.07
CA ILE A 314 -6.23 0.74 -9.09
C ILE A 314 -6.01 0.23 -7.67
N ASN A 315 -5.49 1.08 -6.77
CA ASN A 315 -5.23 0.70 -5.39
C ASN A 315 -6.51 0.29 -4.65
N GLY A 316 -7.57 1.07 -4.80
CA GLY A 316 -8.87 0.79 -4.20
C GLY A 316 -9.50 -0.49 -4.74
N MET A 317 -9.56 -0.65 -6.08
CA MET A 317 -10.10 -1.85 -6.70
C MET A 317 -9.31 -3.11 -6.33
N SER A 318 -7.97 -3.03 -6.34
CA SER A 318 -7.11 -4.18 -5.97
C SER A 318 -7.37 -4.62 -4.52
N ARG A 319 -7.58 -3.68 -3.61
CA ARG A 319 -7.93 -3.97 -2.21
C ARG A 319 -9.29 -4.66 -2.10
N ASP A 320 -10.29 -4.14 -2.79
CA ASP A 320 -11.64 -4.70 -2.74
C ASP A 320 -11.71 -6.08 -3.40
N ILE A 321 -11.02 -6.28 -4.53
CA ILE A 321 -10.84 -7.59 -5.17
C ILE A 321 -10.19 -8.58 -4.19
N ALA A 322 -9.15 -8.15 -3.48
CA ALA A 322 -8.46 -9.00 -2.51
C ALA A 322 -9.38 -9.41 -1.35
N MET A 323 -10.19 -8.48 -0.84
CA MET A 323 -11.17 -8.77 0.21
C MET A 323 -12.25 -9.75 -0.27
N LEU A 324 -12.80 -9.55 -1.48
CA LEU A 324 -13.78 -10.49 -2.06
C LEU A 324 -13.15 -11.86 -2.30
N LYS A 325 -11.92 -11.92 -2.81
CA LYS A 325 -11.22 -13.18 -3.10
C LYS A 325 -10.95 -13.99 -1.84
N ILE A 326 -10.59 -13.37 -0.73
CA ILE A 326 -10.22 -14.06 0.52
C ILE A 326 -11.45 -14.29 1.42
N LEU A 327 -12.35 -13.32 1.52
CA LEU A 327 -13.47 -13.34 2.47
C LEU A 327 -14.84 -13.59 1.83
N GLY A 328 -14.92 -13.55 0.51
CA GLY A 328 -16.17 -13.73 -0.23
C GLY A 328 -16.96 -12.43 -0.44
N PRO A 329 -18.13 -12.52 -1.08
CA PRO A 329 -18.94 -11.36 -1.46
C PRO A 329 -19.36 -10.45 -0.30
N ASN A 330 -19.51 -11.00 0.90
CA ASN A 330 -19.80 -10.24 2.11
C ASN A 330 -18.71 -10.39 3.17
N PRO A 331 -17.59 -9.62 3.04
CA PRO A 331 -16.47 -9.71 3.98
C PRO A 331 -16.84 -9.40 5.42
N ASP A 332 -17.78 -8.48 5.68
CA ASP A 332 -18.22 -8.13 7.04
C ASP A 332 -18.91 -9.33 7.73
N ALA A 333 -19.80 -10.01 7.02
CA ALA A 333 -20.46 -11.21 7.55
C ALA A 333 -19.46 -12.34 7.78
N THR A 334 -18.52 -12.57 6.84
CA THR A 334 -17.46 -13.57 6.99
C THR A 334 -16.58 -13.27 8.19
N HIS A 335 -16.19 -12.00 8.36
CA HIS A 335 -15.36 -11.57 9.49
C HIS A 335 -16.06 -11.83 10.82
N THR A 336 -17.33 -11.38 10.95
CA THR A 336 -18.13 -11.61 12.17
C THR A 336 -18.27 -13.08 12.49
N TRP A 337 -18.58 -13.90 11.47
CA TRP A 337 -18.69 -15.35 11.62
C TRP A 337 -17.35 -15.98 12.06
N ALA A 338 -16.23 -15.60 11.43
CA ALA A 338 -14.90 -16.14 11.76
C ALA A 338 -14.48 -15.80 13.19
N ILE A 339 -14.73 -14.56 13.64
CA ILE A 339 -14.49 -14.16 15.04
C ILE A 339 -15.35 -14.99 16.00
N GLY A 340 -16.61 -15.26 15.64
CA GLY A 340 -17.49 -16.16 16.42
C GLY A 340 -16.93 -17.58 16.55
N MET A 341 -16.38 -18.14 15.46
CA MET A 341 -15.74 -19.46 15.44
C MET A 341 -14.46 -19.48 16.29
N ILE A 342 -13.64 -18.44 16.21
CA ILE A 342 -12.43 -18.29 17.05
C ILE A 342 -12.81 -18.24 18.52
N LYS A 343 -13.79 -17.41 18.91
CA LYS A 343 -14.27 -17.32 20.30
C LYS A 343 -14.81 -18.67 20.82
N LYS A 344 -15.54 -19.40 19.97
CA LYS A 344 -16.03 -20.74 20.34
C LYS A 344 -14.89 -21.71 20.60
N GLN A 345 -13.87 -21.75 19.71
CA GLN A 345 -12.69 -22.60 19.91
C GLN A 345 -11.91 -22.19 21.17
N THR A 346 -11.73 -20.88 21.39
CA THR A 346 -11.05 -20.36 22.59
C THR A 346 -11.69 -20.82 23.88
N LYS A 347 -13.05 -20.85 23.96
CA LYS A 347 -13.75 -21.35 25.15
C LYS A 347 -13.46 -22.84 25.39
N ILE A 348 -13.38 -23.63 24.33
CA ILE A 348 -13.02 -25.07 24.43
C ILE A 348 -11.57 -25.22 24.93
N ASP A 349 -10.62 -24.49 24.31
CA ASP A 349 -9.20 -24.55 24.67
C ASP A 349 -8.96 -24.07 26.12
N ALA A 350 -9.64 -23.00 26.55
CA ALA A 350 -9.58 -22.47 27.89
C ALA A 350 -10.14 -23.44 28.94
N ALA A 351 -11.25 -24.12 28.62
CA ALA A 351 -11.81 -25.18 29.52
C ALA A 351 -10.85 -26.37 29.65
N LEU A 352 -10.19 -26.77 28.57
CA LEU A 352 -9.17 -27.81 28.59
C LEU A 352 -7.90 -27.39 29.35
N GLU A 353 -7.48 -26.11 29.21
CA GLU A 353 -6.36 -25.52 29.95
C GLU A 353 -6.65 -25.53 31.46
N ALA A 354 -7.86 -25.16 31.88
CA ALA A 354 -8.29 -25.18 33.26
C ALA A 354 -8.30 -26.62 33.87
N GLN A 355 -8.58 -27.64 33.05
CA GLN A 355 -8.50 -29.04 33.46
C GLN A 355 -7.08 -29.63 33.38
N GLY A 356 -6.07 -28.84 33.03
CA GLY A 356 -4.70 -29.33 32.83
C GLY A 356 -4.49 -30.25 31.62
N LYS A 357 -5.54 -30.43 30.78
CA LYS A 357 -5.51 -31.32 29.60
C LYS A 357 -4.93 -30.63 28.35
N PHE A 358 -4.74 -29.32 28.39
CA PHE A 358 -4.20 -28.54 27.29
C PHE A 358 -3.29 -27.44 27.82
N LYS A 359 -2.10 -27.32 27.21
CA LYS A 359 -1.17 -26.23 27.51
C LYS A 359 -0.47 -25.79 26.23
N ARG A 360 -0.86 -24.66 25.71
CA ARG A 360 -0.19 -24.08 24.53
C ARG A 360 1.16 -23.49 24.90
N LYS A 361 2.22 -23.84 24.16
CA LYS A 361 3.52 -23.16 24.28
C LYS A 361 3.39 -21.74 23.81
N LYS A 362 3.64 -20.76 24.67
CA LYS A 362 3.47 -19.32 24.41
C LYS A 362 4.83 -18.67 24.25
N LEU A 363 5.06 -17.96 23.12
CA LEU A 363 6.25 -17.12 22.89
C LEU A 363 6.21 -15.84 23.75
N VAL A 364 4.99 -15.30 23.97
CA VAL A 364 4.73 -14.14 24.83
C VAL A 364 3.94 -14.63 26.06
N LYS A 365 4.24 -14.08 27.22
CA LYS A 365 3.58 -14.48 28.48
C LYS A 365 2.17 -13.88 28.53
N TYR A 366 1.16 -14.69 28.19
CA TYR A 366 -0.25 -14.40 28.46
C TYR A 366 -0.69 -15.08 29.75
N ARG A 367 -1.70 -14.55 30.44
CA ARG A 367 -2.23 -15.14 31.69
C ARG A 367 -2.84 -16.52 31.40
N ASN A 368 -3.69 -16.59 30.38
CA ASN A 368 -4.39 -17.80 29.95
C ASN A 368 -4.63 -17.78 28.43
N GLU A 369 -5.29 -18.80 27.89
CA GLU A 369 -5.59 -18.90 26.46
C GLU A 369 -6.62 -17.86 26.02
N GLU A 370 -7.52 -17.44 26.89
CA GLU A 370 -8.51 -16.40 26.60
C GLU A 370 -7.86 -15.03 26.38
N ASP A 371 -6.95 -14.61 27.26
CA ASP A 371 -6.17 -13.35 27.10
C ASP A 371 -5.37 -13.36 25.79
N ARG A 372 -4.76 -14.50 25.45
CA ARG A 372 -4.03 -14.68 24.20
C ARG A 372 -4.94 -14.49 22.99
N SER A 373 -6.06 -15.17 22.99
CA SER A 373 -7.02 -15.15 21.90
C SER A 373 -7.61 -13.75 21.72
N ASN A 374 -7.98 -13.08 22.80
CA ASN A 374 -8.53 -11.72 22.78
C ASN A 374 -7.52 -10.72 22.19
N SER A 375 -6.25 -10.81 22.55
CA SER A 375 -5.19 -9.98 21.98
C SER A 375 -5.02 -10.22 20.47
N ILE A 376 -5.11 -11.47 20.02
CA ILE A 376 -5.04 -11.79 18.57
C ILE A 376 -6.30 -11.32 17.86
N ILE A 377 -7.49 -11.47 18.46
CA ILE A 377 -8.76 -10.97 17.89
C ILE A 377 -8.72 -9.46 17.72
N GLU A 378 -8.20 -8.71 18.69
CA GLU A 378 -8.03 -7.26 18.56
C GLU A 378 -7.11 -6.93 17.39
N ASN A 379 -5.98 -7.61 17.26
CA ASN A 379 -5.08 -7.43 16.11
C ASN A 379 -5.77 -7.77 14.78
N ILE A 380 -6.58 -8.83 14.71
CA ILE A 380 -7.37 -9.22 13.53
C ILE A 380 -8.39 -8.13 13.18
N ASN A 381 -9.12 -7.60 14.17
CA ASN A 381 -10.09 -6.52 13.95
C ASN A 381 -9.42 -5.27 13.39
N ASN A 382 -8.24 -4.92 13.90
CA ASN A 382 -7.45 -3.79 13.40
C ASN A 382 -6.93 -4.05 11.98
N LEU A 383 -6.47 -5.28 11.67
CA LEU A 383 -6.09 -5.68 10.29
C LEU A 383 -7.28 -5.59 9.34
N TYR A 384 -8.45 -6.06 9.77
CA TYR A 384 -9.67 -5.96 8.97
C TYR A 384 -10.07 -4.51 8.70
N ALA A 385 -10.06 -3.66 9.74
CA ALA A 385 -10.33 -2.23 9.61
C ALA A 385 -9.29 -1.52 8.71
N PHE A 386 -8.01 -1.93 8.77
CA PHE A 386 -6.96 -1.45 7.87
C PHE A 386 -7.28 -1.79 6.40
N HIS A 387 -7.58 -3.05 6.12
CA HIS A 387 -7.94 -3.48 4.75
C HIS A 387 -9.26 -2.86 4.27
N LYS A 388 -10.20 -2.61 5.16
CA LYS A 388 -11.44 -1.89 4.86
C LYS A 388 -11.21 -0.39 4.61
N GLY A 389 -10.05 0.15 5.03
CA GLY A 389 -9.70 1.57 4.91
C GLY A 389 -10.36 2.45 5.96
N THR A 390 -10.80 1.88 7.09
CA THR A 390 -11.46 2.61 8.18
C THR A 390 -10.53 2.89 9.37
N LEU A 391 -9.45 2.12 9.53
CA LEU A 391 -8.55 2.25 10.69
C LEU A 391 -7.84 3.60 10.77
N HIS A 392 -7.48 4.19 9.64
CA HIS A 392 -6.69 5.44 9.59
C HIS A 392 -7.51 6.68 9.25
N LYS A 393 -8.84 6.58 9.31
CA LYS A 393 -9.69 7.78 9.20
C LYS A 393 -9.58 8.60 10.47
N PRO A 394 -9.14 9.88 10.40
CA PRO A 394 -9.01 10.71 11.60
C PRO A 394 -10.38 11.02 12.18
N ILE A 395 -10.48 10.94 13.53
CA ILE A 395 -11.70 11.33 14.26
C ILE A 395 -11.84 12.84 14.19
N ASP A 396 -10.75 13.59 14.47
CA ASP A 396 -10.66 15.02 14.26
C ASP A 396 -9.81 15.31 13.00
N GLY A 397 -10.49 15.84 11.97
CA GLY A 397 -9.85 16.08 10.68
C GLY A 397 -8.78 17.18 10.74
N PHE A 398 -8.96 18.24 11.53
CA PHE A 398 -7.98 19.34 11.65
C PHE A 398 -6.75 18.89 12.43
N PHE A 399 -6.95 18.33 13.62
CA PHE A 399 -5.88 17.89 14.51
C PHE A 399 -5.05 16.75 13.87
N GLY A 400 -5.70 15.73 13.36
CA GLY A 400 -5.02 14.61 12.68
C GLY A 400 -4.22 15.06 11.47
N ARG A 401 -4.77 15.96 10.63
CA ARG A 401 -4.09 16.48 9.44
C ARG A 401 -2.90 17.39 9.77
N THR A 402 -2.99 18.18 10.84
CA THR A 402 -1.89 19.05 11.28
C THR A 402 -0.70 18.21 11.74
N PHE A 403 -0.93 17.18 12.58
CA PHE A 403 0.12 16.27 13.00
C PHE A 403 0.66 15.43 11.85
N ALA A 404 -0.19 14.99 10.93
CA ALA A 404 0.25 14.28 9.71
C ALA A 404 1.12 15.19 8.82
N ALA A 405 0.75 16.47 8.63
CA ALA A 405 1.58 17.44 7.92
C ALA A 405 2.94 17.64 8.57
N LEU A 406 2.97 17.79 9.91
CA LEU A 406 4.22 17.92 10.66
C LEU A 406 5.12 16.69 10.48
N ARG A 407 4.58 15.47 10.60
CA ARG A 407 5.35 14.23 10.36
C ARG A 407 5.89 14.16 8.93
N GLN A 408 5.13 14.60 7.92
CA GLN A 408 5.59 14.66 6.53
C GLN A 408 6.74 15.66 6.34
N LEU A 409 6.66 16.84 6.96
CA LEU A 409 7.75 17.83 6.94
C LEU A 409 9.00 17.30 7.63
N LEU A 410 8.85 16.69 8.81
CA LEU A 410 9.98 16.06 9.53
C LEU A 410 10.61 14.93 8.70
N THR A 411 9.80 14.12 8.01
CA THR A 411 10.31 13.11 7.07
C THR A 411 11.13 13.74 5.97
N SER A 412 10.66 14.82 5.36
CA SER A 412 11.36 15.51 4.29
C SER A 412 12.66 16.17 4.77
N ALA A 413 12.71 16.62 6.01
CA ALA A 413 13.91 17.19 6.61
C ALA A 413 14.93 16.13 7.04
N GLN A 414 14.50 14.93 7.43
CA GLN A 414 15.36 13.94 8.09
C GLN A 414 15.76 12.76 7.19
N LEU A 415 14.93 12.32 6.25
CA LEU A 415 15.18 11.12 5.42
C LEU A 415 15.96 11.35 4.13
N GLY A 416 16.44 12.55 3.85
CA GLY A 416 17.27 12.83 2.66
C GLY A 416 18.53 11.97 2.55
N GLY A 417 19.06 11.48 3.65
CA GLY A 417 20.21 10.54 3.71
C GLY A 417 19.83 9.06 3.75
N ALA A 418 18.55 8.69 3.77
CA ALA A 418 18.12 7.29 3.88
C ALA A 418 18.45 6.44 2.66
N ALA A 419 18.68 7.05 1.49
CA ALA A 419 19.11 6.36 0.29
C ALA A 419 20.45 5.60 0.47
N VAL A 420 21.36 6.14 1.27
CA VAL A 420 22.64 5.48 1.60
C VAL A 420 22.38 4.20 2.39
N MET A 421 21.34 4.17 3.24
CA MET A 421 20.98 2.97 4.01
C MET A 421 20.37 1.87 3.13
N ALA A 422 19.78 2.22 1.99
CA ALA A 422 19.22 1.23 1.06
C ALA A 422 20.29 0.33 0.40
N ILE A 423 21.57 0.66 0.54
CA ILE A 423 22.70 -0.22 0.14
C ILE A 423 22.66 -1.54 0.94
N THR A 424 22.15 -1.53 2.17
CA THR A 424 22.00 -2.75 2.97
C THR A 424 21.00 -3.75 2.36
N ASP A 425 20.09 -3.30 1.48
CA ASP A 425 19.14 -4.16 0.79
C ASP A 425 19.83 -5.21 -0.11
N PHE A 426 21.05 -4.94 -0.60
CA PHE A 426 21.85 -5.93 -1.35
C PHE A 426 22.19 -7.17 -0.50
N HIS A 427 22.39 -6.98 0.79
CA HIS A 427 22.63 -8.09 1.71
C HIS A 427 21.35 -8.89 1.97
N TRP A 428 20.22 -8.23 2.18
CA TRP A 428 18.92 -8.89 2.38
C TRP A 428 18.52 -9.68 1.15
N SER A 429 18.74 -9.14 -0.04
CA SER A 429 18.54 -9.82 -1.31
C SER A 429 19.40 -11.08 -1.41
N ARG A 430 20.68 -11.02 -1.03
CA ARG A 430 21.61 -12.17 -1.04
C ARG A 430 21.16 -13.27 -0.09
N ILE A 431 20.79 -12.94 1.16
CA ILE A 431 20.30 -13.91 2.15
C ILE A 431 19.02 -14.57 1.68
N THR A 432 18.08 -13.80 1.15
CA THR A 432 16.81 -14.31 0.64
C THR A 432 17.05 -15.21 -0.57
N SER A 433 17.93 -14.85 -1.49
CA SER A 433 18.31 -15.70 -2.62
C SER A 433 18.86 -17.04 -2.16
N LYS A 434 19.82 -17.04 -1.22
CA LYS A 434 20.41 -18.27 -0.66
C LYS A 434 19.35 -19.15 0.01
N PHE A 435 18.43 -18.55 0.77
CA PHE A 435 17.34 -19.24 1.45
C PHE A 435 16.37 -19.92 0.46
N ASN A 436 16.16 -19.31 -0.70
CA ASN A 436 15.29 -19.82 -1.77
C ASN A 436 16.00 -20.75 -2.76
N GLY A 437 17.29 -21.07 -2.58
CA GLY A 437 18.06 -21.87 -3.54
C GLY A 437 18.30 -21.15 -4.87
N LEU A 438 18.31 -19.80 -4.87
CA LEU A 438 18.53 -18.98 -6.05
C LEU A 438 19.99 -18.51 -6.13
N PRO A 439 20.51 -18.18 -7.33
CA PRO A 439 21.86 -17.61 -7.50
C PRO A 439 22.00 -16.28 -6.74
N THR A 440 22.89 -16.24 -5.73
CA THR A 440 23.00 -15.14 -4.77
C THR A 440 23.48 -13.81 -5.36
N TYR A 441 24.14 -13.82 -6.51
CA TYR A 441 24.65 -12.62 -7.18
C TYR A 441 23.71 -12.04 -8.25
N LYS A 442 22.81 -12.88 -8.80
CA LYS A 442 21.97 -12.54 -9.97
C LYS A 442 21.05 -11.33 -9.68
N ALA A 443 20.40 -11.33 -8.52
CA ALA A 443 19.52 -10.23 -8.10
C ALA A 443 20.30 -8.91 -7.90
N ASN A 444 21.44 -8.95 -7.24
CA ASN A 444 22.27 -7.77 -6.99
C ASN A 444 22.86 -7.19 -8.29
N LYS A 445 23.33 -8.06 -9.21
CA LYS A 445 23.78 -7.65 -10.55
C LYS A 445 22.67 -6.96 -11.33
N ASN A 446 21.47 -7.51 -11.27
CA ASN A 446 20.29 -6.91 -11.91
C ASN A 446 19.93 -5.56 -11.25
N ALA A 447 19.98 -5.44 -9.92
CA ALA A 447 19.69 -4.18 -9.23
C ALA A 447 20.64 -3.06 -9.68
N VAL A 448 21.95 -3.35 -9.81
CA VAL A 448 22.93 -2.40 -10.35
C VAL A 448 22.61 -2.01 -11.81
N LYS A 449 22.17 -2.97 -12.65
CA LYS A 449 21.74 -2.68 -14.02
C LYS A 449 20.52 -1.74 -14.05
N PHE A 450 19.51 -1.99 -13.22
CA PHE A 450 18.33 -1.11 -13.11
C PHE A 450 18.69 0.31 -12.67
N LEU A 451 19.63 0.44 -11.73
CA LEU A 451 20.13 1.75 -11.31
C LEU A 451 20.87 2.47 -12.44
N ALA A 452 21.70 1.75 -13.19
CA ALA A 452 22.41 2.29 -14.35
C ALA A 452 21.47 2.71 -15.49
N GLU A 453 20.40 1.94 -15.77
CA GLU A 453 19.35 2.34 -16.71
C GLU A 453 18.66 3.65 -16.33
N GLY A 454 18.38 3.84 -15.04
CA GLY A 454 17.81 5.08 -14.52
C GLY A 454 18.68 6.30 -14.83
N ILE A 455 19.99 6.14 -14.77
CA ILE A 455 20.98 7.18 -15.10
C ILE A 455 21.07 7.38 -16.63
N LYS A 456 21.13 6.31 -17.39
CA LYS A 456 21.31 6.32 -18.87
C LYS A 456 20.03 6.59 -19.66
N LYS A 457 18.87 6.74 -18.98
CA LYS A 457 17.53 6.88 -19.59
C LYS A 457 17.10 5.70 -20.49
N ASP A 458 17.79 4.57 -20.44
CA ASP A 458 17.35 3.32 -21.03
C ASP A 458 16.27 2.69 -20.14
N LYS A 459 15.18 2.18 -20.73
CA LYS A 459 14.00 1.75 -19.99
C LYS A 459 13.63 0.28 -20.22
N ALA A 460 14.44 -0.45 -20.99
CA ALA A 460 14.11 -1.80 -21.44
C ALA A 460 13.86 -2.78 -20.27
N LEU A 461 14.76 -2.82 -19.27
CA LEU A 461 14.58 -3.69 -18.10
C LEU A 461 13.39 -3.27 -17.22
N SER A 462 13.20 -1.96 -17.03
CA SER A 462 12.05 -1.44 -16.26
C SER A 462 10.71 -1.81 -16.92
N ARG A 463 10.61 -1.72 -18.25
CA ARG A 463 9.45 -2.17 -19.01
C ARG A 463 9.23 -3.67 -18.88
N THR A 464 10.30 -4.46 -19.02
CA THR A 464 10.26 -5.91 -18.83
C THR A 464 9.73 -6.28 -17.45
N ALA A 465 10.22 -5.63 -16.38
CA ALA A 465 9.77 -5.88 -15.01
C ALA A 465 8.26 -5.61 -14.85
N ILE A 466 7.77 -4.45 -15.32
CA ILE A 466 6.36 -4.08 -15.24
C ILE A 466 5.49 -5.02 -16.08
N ARG A 467 5.90 -5.34 -17.30
CA ARG A 467 5.20 -6.29 -18.19
C ARG A 467 5.20 -7.72 -17.66
N SER A 468 6.10 -8.03 -16.72
CA SER A 468 6.09 -9.29 -15.99
C SER A 468 5.21 -9.27 -14.72
N GLY A 469 4.39 -8.24 -14.53
CA GLY A 469 3.45 -8.14 -13.41
C GLY A 469 4.07 -7.65 -12.10
N LEU A 470 5.30 -7.14 -12.12
CA LEU A 470 5.93 -6.55 -10.95
C LEU A 470 5.41 -5.13 -10.71
N ILE A 471 5.10 -4.82 -9.44
CA ILE A 471 4.48 -3.53 -9.07
C ILE A 471 5.43 -2.37 -9.37
N ALA A 472 4.89 -1.31 -9.99
CA ALA A 472 5.58 -0.04 -10.21
C ALA A 472 5.23 0.97 -9.11
N GLU A 473 5.60 0.70 -7.87
CA GLU A 473 5.28 1.55 -6.70
C GLU A 473 5.83 2.97 -6.85
N HIS A 474 7.04 3.09 -7.36
CA HIS A 474 7.72 4.38 -7.59
C HIS A 474 6.93 5.32 -8.51
N TRP A 475 6.11 4.79 -9.41
CA TRP A 475 5.35 5.58 -10.36
C TRP A 475 3.92 5.82 -9.93
N SER A 476 3.38 4.93 -9.10
CA SER A 476 1.96 4.94 -8.77
C SER A 476 1.60 5.78 -7.55
N THR A 477 2.47 5.90 -6.57
CA THR A 477 2.14 6.62 -5.33
C THR A 477 3.38 7.13 -4.61
N VAL A 478 3.27 8.33 -4.08
CA VAL A 478 4.01 8.83 -2.93
C VAL A 478 3.96 7.83 -1.77
N ALA A 479 2.82 7.15 -1.63
CA ALA A 479 2.54 6.22 -0.54
C ALA A 479 3.44 4.97 -0.49
N GLY A 480 3.95 4.47 -1.61
CA GLY A 480 4.76 3.24 -1.62
C GLY A 480 6.06 3.36 -0.82
N VAL A 481 6.80 4.45 -1.02
CA VAL A 481 8.03 4.71 -0.26
C VAL A 481 7.72 5.28 1.12
N GLN A 482 6.70 6.12 1.23
CA GLN A 482 6.24 6.64 2.52
C GLN A 482 5.70 5.52 3.41
N ALA A 483 4.98 4.53 2.86
CA ALA A 483 4.52 3.37 3.61
C ALA A 483 5.65 2.51 4.17
N ARG A 484 6.86 2.57 3.60
CA ARG A 484 8.05 1.92 4.17
C ARG A 484 8.50 2.60 5.48
N TYR A 485 8.30 3.92 5.61
CA TYR A 485 8.82 4.74 6.70
C TYR A 485 7.73 5.41 7.53
N LEU A 486 6.56 5.68 6.94
CA LEU A 486 5.44 6.38 7.56
C LEU A 486 4.14 5.59 7.38
N ASN A 487 3.30 5.61 8.40
CA ASN A 487 2.00 4.92 8.37
C ASN A 487 0.86 5.77 7.77
N GLU A 488 1.13 6.95 7.24
CA GLU A 488 0.09 7.95 7.00
C GLU A 488 -0.38 8.02 5.56
N VAL A 489 -1.70 7.95 5.41
CA VAL A 489 -2.40 8.10 4.13
C VAL A 489 -3.07 9.48 4.00
N ASP A 490 -3.42 10.14 5.11
CA ASP A 490 -4.32 11.32 5.13
C ASP A 490 -3.67 12.68 5.45
N ALA A 491 -2.38 12.84 5.17
CA ALA A 491 -1.74 14.16 5.30
C ALA A 491 -2.19 15.12 4.20
N PRO A 492 -2.19 16.45 4.42
CA PRO A 492 -2.52 17.45 3.42
C PRO A 492 -1.68 17.33 2.14
N PHE A 493 -2.28 17.66 1.01
CA PHE A 493 -1.66 17.48 -0.31
C PHE A 493 -0.29 18.18 -0.44
N TRP A 494 -0.15 19.38 0.10
CA TRP A 494 1.10 20.16 0.02
C TRP A 494 2.25 19.51 0.79
N SER A 495 2.01 18.96 2.00
CA SER A 495 3.04 18.31 2.80
C SER A 495 3.47 16.96 2.18
N LYS A 496 2.51 16.20 1.64
CA LYS A 496 2.80 14.99 0.83
C LYS A 496 3.69 15.32 -0.36
N ARG A 497 3.45 16.45 -1.04
CA ARG A 497 4.22 16.87 -2.21
C ARG A 497 5.66 17.23 -1.86
N ILE A 498 5.89 17.92 -0.74
CA ILE A 498 7.23 18.25 -0.24
C ILE A 498 7.99 16.97 0.11
N SER A 499 7.38 16.08 0.86
CA SER A 499 7.98 14.80 1.25
C SER A 499 8.29 13.92 0.04
N ASP A 500 7.38 13.84 -0.95
CA ASP A 500 7.61 13.11 -2.19
C ASP A 500 8.78 13.67 -3.00
N PHE A 501 8.86 14.99 -3.10
CA PHE A 501 9.98 15.67 -3.78
C PHE A 501 11.32 15.27 -3.17
N VAL A 502 11.44 15.31 -1.84
CA VAL A 502 12.69 14.98 -1.14
C VAL A 502 13.02 13.49 -1.23
N LEU A 503 12.03 12.59 -1.04
CA LEU A 503 12.24 11.15 -1.11
C LEU A 503 12.60 10.66 -2.52
N ARG A 504 12.06 11.29 -3.56
CA ARG A 504 12.45 11.04 -4.95
C ARG A 504 13.82 11.65 -5.25
N GLY A 505 14.05 12.88 -4.79
CA GLY A 505 15.31 13.60 -4.94
C GLY A 505 16.47 12.88 -4.24
N SER A 506 16.23 12.22 -3.10
CA SER A 506 17.25 11.43 -2.43
C SER A 506 17.68 10.17 -3.19
N GLY A 507 16.88 9.71 -4.17
CA GLY A 507 17.09 8.46 -4.91
C GLY A 507 16.57 7.20 -4.19
N LEU A 508 16.08 7.32 -2.96
CA LEU A 508 15.61 6.19 -2.14
C LEU A 508 14.50 5.38 -2.83
N SER A 509 13.51 6.08 -3.38
CA SER A 509 12.41 5.45 -4.12
C SER A 509 12.92 4.62 -5.30
N HIS A 510 13.91 5.14 -6.01
CA HIS A 510 14.48 4.48 -7.18
C HIS A 510 15.30 3.25 -6.81
N ILE A 511 16.13 3.33 -5.77
CA ILE A 511 16.94 2.20 -5.28
C ILE A 511 16.03 1.07 -4.80
N THR A 512 15.04 1.38 -3.98
CA THR A 512 14.06 0.40 -3.46
C THR A 512 13.31 -0.31 -4.60
N GLN A 513 12.82 0.45 -5.58
CA GLN A 513 12.07 -0.12 -6.70
C GLN A 513 12.98 -0.99 -7.60
N SER A 514 14.18 -0.52 -7.88
CA SER A 514 15.18 -1.30 -8.65
C SER A 514 15.51 -2.62 -7.97
N GLY A 515 15.68 -2.62 -6.65
CA GLY A 515 15.90 -3.84 -5.86
C GLY A 515 14.74 -4.82 -5.97
N LYS A 516 13.50 -4.36 -5.84
CA LYS A 516 12.29 -5.20 -5.96
C LYS A 516 12.16 -5.80 -7.36
N TRP A 517 12.32 -5.02 -8.42
CA TRP A 517 12.27 -5.53 -9.80
C TRP A 517 13.39 -6.51 -10.09
N ALA A 518 14.61 -6.20 -9.65
CA ALA A 518 15.76 -7.06 -9.84
C ALA A 518 15.57 -8.43 -9.19
N TYR A 519 15.04 -8.46 -7.96
CA TYR A 519 14.81 -9.71 -7.26
C TYR A 519 13.66 -10.50 -7.91
N GLY A 520 12.52 -9.88 -8.19
CA GLY A 520 11.39 -10.54 -8.85
C GLY A 520 11.76 -11.11 -10.22
N MET A 521 12.49 -10.36 -11.04
CA MET A 521 13.01 -10.85 -12.32
C MET A 521 14.05 -11.97 -12.15
N SER A 522 14.88 -11.91 -11.10
CA SER A 522 15.84 -12.98 -10.80
C SER A 522 15.15 -14.30 -10.45
N VAL A 523 14.03 -14.22 -9.69
CA VAL A 523 13.19 -15.40 -9.40
C VAL A 523 12.61 -15.97 -10.69
N MET A 524 11.90 -15.16 -11.48
CA MET A 524 11.30 -15.61 -12.75
C MET A 524 12.32 -16.13 -13.75
N GLY A 525 13.50 -15.52 -13.82
CA GLY A 525 14.58 -15.98 -14.67
C GLY A 525 15.21 -17.31 -14.20
N THR A 526 15.36 -17.49 -12.89
CA THR A 526 15.84 -18.78 -12.36
C THR A 526 14.83 -19.90 -12.59
N LEU A 527 13.53 -19.62 -12.38
CA LEU A 527 12.47 -20.59 -12.69
C LEU A 527 12.43 -20.95 -14.19
N ALA A 528 12.74 -19.99 -15.07
CA ALA A 528 12.91 -20.26 -16.52
C ALA A 528 14.13 -21.17 -16.79
N ASP A 529 15.28 -20.90 -16.16
CA ASP A 529 16.49 -21.72 -16.28
C ASP A 529 16.24 -23.17 -15.78
N GLU A 530 15.40 -23.32 -14.76
CA GLU A 530 15.06 -24.60 -14.14
C GLU A 530 13.86 -25.35 -14.81
N SER A 531 13.18 -24.72 -15.77
CA SER A 531 11.95 -25.26 -16.37
C SER A 531 12.13 -26.61 -17.10
N GLY A 532 13.34 -26.90 -17.57
CA GLY A 532 13.70 -28.20 -18.15
C GLY A 532 13.78 -29.35 -17.14
N LYS A 533 13.79 -29.06 -15.83
CA LYS A 533 13.97 -30.07 -14.78
C LYS A 533 12.62 -30.48 -14.16
N VAL A 534 12.49 -31.75 -13.80
CA VAL A 534 11.40 -32.23 -12.95
C VAL A 534 11.60 -31.73 -11.51
N PHE A 535 10.52 -31.68 -10.72
CA PHE A 535 10.54 -31.12 -9.37
C PHE A 535 11.64 -31.68 -8.46
N SER A 536 11.81 -33.01 -8.46
CA SER A 536 12.83 -33.69 -7.65
C SER A 536 14.28 -33.36 -8.01
N LYS A 537 14.55 -32.80 -9.20
CA LYS A 537 15.89 -32.36 -9.66
C LYS A 537 16.16 -30.88 -9.44
N LEU A 538 15.21 -30.11 -8.90
CA LEU A 538 15.43 -28.73 -8.48
C LEU A 538 16.35 -28.66 -7.26
N ASP A 539 16.94 -27.48 -6.99
CA ASP A 539 17.64 -27.23 -5.71
C ASP A 539 16.74 -27.55 -4.51
N GLN A 540 17.27 -28.21 -3.49
CA GLN A 540 16.49 -28.65 -2.32
C GLN A 540 15.80 -27.50 -1.58
N ASN A 541 16.44 -26.33 -1.51
CA ASN A 541 15.85 -25.16 -0.86
C ASN A 541 14.72 -24.60 -1.74
N LEU A 542 14.92 -24.58 -3.06
CA LEU A 542 13.87 -24.17 -4.01
C LEU A 542 12.64 -25.10 -3.93
N GLN A 543 12.86 -26.43 -3.89
CA GLN A 543 11.77 -27.39 -3.70
C GLN A 543 10.97 -27.11 -2.41
N LYS A 544 11.67 -26.95 -1.25
CA LYS A 544 11.05 -26.63 0.03
C LYS A 544 10.26 -25.33 0.00
N GLN A 545 10.78 -24.31 -0.66
CA GLN A 545 10.06 -23.03 -0.74
C GLN A 545 8.84 -23.16 -1.66
N LEU A 546 8.95 -23.73 -2.85
CA LEU A 546 7.82 -23.94 -3.74
C LEU A 546 6.71 -24.74 -3.05
N GLN A 547 7.04 -25.84 -2.35
CA GLN A 547 6.07 -26.63 -1.58
C GLN A 547 5.35 -25.80 -0.50
N LYS A 548 6.08 -24.95 0.22
CA LYS A 548 5.46 -24.03 1.21
C LYS A 548 4.41 -23.11 0.59
N TYR A 549 4.61 -22.69 -0.66
CA TYR A 549 3.64 -21.88 -1.41
C TYR A 549 2.58 -22.72 -2.11
N GLY A 550 2.54 -24.04 -1.88
CA GLY A 550 1.58 -24.96 -2.48
C GLY A 550 1.87 -25.26 -3.95
N ILE A 551 3.15 -25.19 -4.34
CA ILE A 551 3.63 -25.63 -5.66
C ILE A 551 4.45 -26.90 -5.43
N GLY A 552 3.79 -28.05 -5.50
CA GLY A 552 4.41 -29.37 -5.43
C GLY A 552 4.80 -29.90 -6.80
N GLU A 553 5.00 -31.20 -6.90
CA GLU A 553 5.43 -31.86 -8.13
C GLU A 553 4.42 -31.70 -9.29
N LYS A 554 3.13 -31.89 -8.98
CA LYS A 554 2.04 -31.74 -9.97
C LYS A 554 1.93 -30.32 -10.50
N GLU A 555 1.93 -29.35 -9.59
CA GLU A 555 1.83 -27.93 -9.94
C GLU A 555 3.05 -27.48 -10.72
N TRP A 556 4.27 -27.92 -10.33
CA TRP A 556 5.50 -27.58 -11.02
C TRP A 556 5.51 -28.17 -12.44
N ASP A 557 5.04 -29.40 -12.62
CA ASP A 557 4.96 -30.04 -13.94
C ASP A 557 4.05 -29.28 -14.92
N ILE A 558 3.00 -28.64 -14.41
CA ILE A 558 2.17 -27.75 -15.23
C ILE A 558 2.89 -26.42 -15.49
N ILE A 559 3.46 -25.81 -14.46
CA ILE A 559 4.13 -24.50 -14.54
C ILE A 559 5.33 -24.55 -15.49
N ARG A 560 6.21 -25.54 -15.38
CA ARG A 560 7.44 -25.64 -16.18
C ARG A 560 7.20 -25.83 -17.68
N LYS A 561 6.02 -26.34 -18.10
CA LYS A 561 5.61 -26.49 -19.48
C LYS A 561 5.05 -25.21 -20.10
N THR A 562 4.94 -24.14 -19.35
CA THR A 562 4.46 -22.84 -19.86
C THR A 562 5.49 -22.23 -20.80
N LYS A 563 5.03 -21.65 -21.92
CA LYS A 563 5.91 -20.95 -22.87
C LYS A 563 6.67 -19.83 -22.15
N LEU A 564 7.99 -19.85 -22.28
CA LEU A 564 8.83 -18.84 -21.68
C LEU A 564 8.74 -17.51 -22.46
N TYR A 565 8.71 -16.41 -21.72
CA TYR A 565 8.76 -15.08 -22.31
C TYR A 565 10.21 -14.64 -22.53
N ASP A 566 10.54 -14.25 -23.76
CA ASP A 566 11.84 -13.68 -24.11
C ASP A 566 11.69 -12.17 -24.38
N ALA A 567 12.20 -11.36 -23.48
CA ALA A 567 12.14 -9.90 -23.56
C ALA A 567 13.04 -9.32 -24.66
N SER A 568 13.98 -10.09 -25.22
CA SER A 568 14.86 -9.64 -26.30
C SER A 568 14.16 -9.64 -27.67
N ILE A 569 13.06 -10.38 -27.79
CA ILE A 569 12.28 -10.52 -29.04
C ILE A 569 11.05 -9.59 -29.00
N ASP A 570 10.65 -9.11 -27.81
CA ASP A 570 9.48 -8.24 -27.65
C ASP A 570 9.84 -6.83 -28.16
N GLU A 571 9.23 -6.43 -29.29
CA GLU A 571 9.44 -5.12 -29.94
C GLU A 571 9.24 -3.93 -29.01
N ASP A 572 8.36 -4.09 -28.02
CA ASP A 572 8.07 -3.05 -27.02
C ASP A 572 9.11 -2.97 -25.89
N THR A 573 9.89 -4.01 -25.66
CA THR A 573 10.89 -4.05 -24.57
C THR A 573 12.31 -3.89 -25.05
N ILE A 574 12.69 -4.55 -26.14
CA ILE A 574 14.03 -4.54 -26.76
C ILE A 574 15.15 -4.55 -25.70
N ALA A 575 15.17 -5.58 -24.86
CA ALA A 575 16.19 -5.70 -23.83
C ALA A 575 17.54 -6.07 -24.47
N LYS A 576 18.58 -5.30 -24.13
CA LYS A 576 19.95 -5.65 -24.57
C LYS A 576 20.41 -6.92 -23.89
N GLY A 577 20.50 -8.00 -24.65
CA GLY A 577 20.87 -9.35 -24.21
C GLY A 577 19.65 -10.23 -23.91
N LYS A 578 19.88 -11.53 -23.89
CA LYS A 578 18.82 -12.55 -23.70
C LYS A 578 18.26 -12.49 -22.27
N VAL A 579 16.99 -12.12 -22.14
CA VAL A 579 16.24 -12.08 -20.87
C VAL A 579 15.02 -12.99 -21.01
N VAL A 580 15.14 -14.23 -20.55
CA VAL A 580 14.09 -15.22 -20.58
C VAL A 580 13.47 -15.37 -19.20
N LEU A 581 12.14 -15.32 -19.11
CA LEU A 581 11.39 -15.35 -17.87
C LEU A 581 10.24 -16.35 -17.91
N LEU A 582 10.01 -17.06 -16.82
CA LEU A 582 8.79 -17.80 -16.58
C LEU A 582 7.81 -16.89 -15.86
N ARG A 583 6.91 -16.25 -16.63
CA ARG A 583 5.98 -15.26 -16.07
C ARG A 583 4.68 -15.93 -15.60
N PRO A 584 4.13 -15.54 -14.45
CA PRO A 584 2.83 -16.04 -13.98
C PRO A 584 1.67 -15.75 -14.96
N ASP A 585 1.73 -14.63 -15.69
CA ASP A 585 0.70 -14.28 -16.67
C ASP A 585 0.66 -15.21 -17.88
N ASP A 586 1.79 -15.79 -18.25
CA ASP A 586 1.84 -16.77 -19.35
C ASP A 586 1.16 -18.08 -18.94
N ILE A 587 1.16 -18.43 -17.64
CA ILE A 587 0.35 -19.53 -17.09
C ILE A 587 -1.13 -19.18 -17.20
N HIS A 588 -1.51 -17.95 -16.87
CA HIS A 588 -2.91 -17.51 -16.96
C HIS A 588 -3.43 -17.47 -18.40
N ALA A 589 -2.57 -17.28 -19.38
CA ALA A 589 -2.91 -17.27 -20.81
C ALA A 589 -3.06 -18.67 -21.45
N ARG A 590 -2.76 -19.75 -20.72
CA ARG A 590 -2.85 -21.12 -21.25
C ARG A 590 -4.30 -21.54 -21.46
N ALA A 591 -4.65 -21.86 -22.70
CA ALA A 591 -5.99 -22.30 -23.09
C ALA A 591 -6.29 -23.76 -22.72
N ASP A 592 -5.23 -24.59 -22.50
CA ASP A 592 -5.31 -26.01 -22.14
C ASP A 592 -5.66 -26.25 -20.66
N LEU A 593 -5.72 -25.20 -19.84
CA LEU A 593 -6.08 -25.28 -18.43
C LEU A 593 -7.45 -24.65 -18.19
N ASP A 594 -8.20 -25.21 -17.23
CA ASP A 594 -9.44 -24.57 -16.74
C ASP A 594 -9.16 -23.29 -15.94
N ASP A 595 -10.15 -22.43 -15.83
CA ASP A 595 -10.02 -21.12 -15.17
C ASP A 595 -9.60 -21.23 -13.69
N ALA A 596 -10.08 -22.25 -12.98
CA ALA A 596 -9.75 -22.43 -11.56
C ALA A 596 -8.27 -22.82 -11.40
N THR A 597 -7.78 -23.75 -12.21
CA THR A 597 -6.36 -24.17 -12.23
C THR A 597 -5.45 -23.00 -12.64
N ARG A 598 -5.81 -22.24 -13.69
CA ARG A 598 -5.07 -21.04 -14.12
C ARG A 598 -4.94 -20.04 -12.98
N GLU A 599 -6.06 -19.69 -12.34
CA GLU A 599 -6.09 -18.74 -11.24
C GLU A 599 -5.31 -19.24 -10.01
N PHE A 600 -5.43 -20.52 -9.68
CA PHE A 600 -4.72 -21.15 -8.57
C PHE A 600 -3.21 -21.09 -8.76
N LEU A 601 -2.69 -21.59 -9.87
CA LEU A 601 -1.25 -21.64 -10.14
C LEU A 601 -0.63 -20.26 -10.27
N THR A 602 -1.29 -19.37 -11.01
CA THR A 602 -0.85 -17.97 -11.16
C THR A 602 -0.78 -17.27 -9.80
N THR A 603 -1.81 -17.45 -8.97
CA THR A 603 -1.84 -16.84 -7.63
C THR A 603 -0.74 -17.39 -6.72
N ARG A 604 -0.49 -18.70 -6.72
CA ARG A 604 0.56 -19.33 -5.92
C ARG A 604 1.95 -18.85 -6.32
N LEU A 605 2.23 -18.81 -7.63
CA LEU A 605 3.51 -18.35 -8.14
C LEU A 605 3.74 -16.85 -7.87
N LEU A 606 2.73 -16.01 -8.09
CA LEU A 606 2.80 -14.58 -7.75
C LEU A 606 2.95 -14.35 -6.24
N ASN A 607 2.28 -15.14 -5.41
CA ASN A 607 2.44 -15.08 -3.96
C ASN A 607 3.89 -15.39 -3.54
N TYR A 608 4.50 -16.43 -4.13
CA TYR A 608 5.91 -16.75 -3.92
C TYR A 608 6.83 -15.58 -4.33
N ILE A 609 6.71 -15.12 -5.58
CA ILE A 609 7.54 -14.03 -6.13
C ILE A 609 7.40 -12.76 -5.29
N THR A 610 6.18 -12.32 -5.02
CA THR A 610 5.91 -11.05 -4.33
C THR A 610 6.36 -11.11 -2.86
N ASN A 611 6.08 -12.23 -2.19
CA ASN A 611 6.44 -12.39 -0.79
C ASN A 611 7.96 -12.43 -0.60
N GLU A 612 8.67 -13.24 -1.40
CA GLU A 612 10.14 -13.32 -1.31
C GLU A 612 10.81 -12.03 -1.77
N THR A 613 10.21 -11.27 -2.69
CA THR A 613 10.65 -9.92 -3.04
C THR A 613 10.58 -8.97 -1.83
N ASN A 614 9.54 -9.06 -1.00
CA ASN A 614 9.42 -8.24 0.21
C ASN A 614 10.36 -8.69 1.34
N PHE A 615 10.87 -9.91 1.32
CA PHE A 615 12.02 -10.32 2.15
C PHE A 615 13.34 -9.79 1.61
N ALA A 616 13.56 -9.85 0.29
CA ALA A 616 14.79 -9.38 -0.35
C ALA A 616 14.98 -7.86 -0.24
N VAL A 617 13.88 -7.10 -0.28
CA VAL A 617 13.83 -5.66 -0.05
C VAL A 617 12.81 -5.40 1.05
N PRO A 618 13.23 -5.43 2.33
CA PRO A 618 12.34 -5.42 3.48
C PRO A 618 11.36 -4.25 3.42
N THR A 619 10.07 -4.59 3.34
CA THR A 619 8.98 -3.63 3.24
C THR A 619 8.02 -3.83 4.41
N SER A 620 7.60 -2.75 5.06
CA SER A 620 6.68 -2.79 6.19
C SER A 620 5.37 -3.51 5.83
N SER A 621 5.03 -4.56 6.58
CA SER A 621 3.78 -5.28 6.44
C SER A 621 2.65 -4.61 7.24
N ALA A 622 1.39 -4.83 6.83
CA ALA A 622 0.23 -4.42 7.59
C ALA A 622 0.25 -4.96 9.03
N LYS A 623 0.64 -6.24 9.20
CA LYS A 623 0.80 -6.87 10.51
C LYS A 623 1.80 -6.13 11.40
N GLY A 624 2.98 -5.76 10.85
CA GLY A 624 4.01 -5.03 11.60
C GLY A 624 3.50 -3.67 12.08
N ARG A 625 2.86 -2.95 11.20
CA ARG A 625 2.27 -1.63 11.52
C ARG A 625 1.23 -1.71 12.61
N ILE A 626 0.27 -2.63 12.50
CA ILE A 626 -0.85 -2.76 13.42
C ILE A 626 -0.43 -3.34 14.77
N THR A 627 0.54 -4.25 14.79
CA THR A 627 1.04 -4.81 16.07
C THR A 627 1.61 -3.73 16.98
N LEU A 628 2.13 -2.63 16.42
CA LEU A 628 2.69 -1.53 17.18
C LEU A 628 1.73 -0.39 17.43
N ALA A 629 1.01 0.04 16.40
CA ALA A 629 0.08 1.15 16.51
C ALA A 629 -1.23 0.73 17.22
N GLY A 630 -1.55 -0.58 17.22
CA GLY A 630 -2.79 -1.11 17.78
C GLY A 630 -4.00 -0.44 17.16
N SER A 631 -4.94 -0.04 18.01
CA SER A 631 -6.14 0.72 17.68
C SER A 631 -5.94 2.26 17.72
N ALA A 632 -4.68 2.74 17.69
CA ALA A 632 -4.37 4.17 17.76
C ALA A 632 -4.92 4.89 16.52
N GLN A 633 -6.04 5.59 16.70
CA GLN A 633 -6.71 6.33 15.62
C GLN A 633 -6.09 7.73 15.45
N PRO A 634 -5.77 8.14 14.21
CA PRO A 634 -5.37 9.51 13.92
C PRO A 634 -6.45 10.52 14.37
N GLY A 635 -6.04 11.72 14.77
CA GLY A 635 -6.96 12.76 15.26
C GLY A 635 -7.35 12.62 16.74
N THR A 636 -6.86 11.56 17.43
CA THR A 636 -6.93 11.49 18.90
C THR A 636 -5.56 11.83 19.48
N PHE A 637 -5.52 12.48 20.64
CA PHE A 637 -4.26 12.82 21.33
C PHE A 637 -3.36 11.60 21.53
N LYS A 638 -3.93 10.49 22.02
CA LYS A 638 -3.24 9.20 22.17
C LYS A 638 -2.72 8.66 20.85
N GLY A 639 -3.56 8.71 19.80
CA GLY A 639 -3.19 8.24 18.45
C GLY A 639 -2.06 9.05 17.87
N GLU A 640 -2.08 10.38 18.00
CA GLU A 640 -1.03 11.24 17.46
C GLU A 640 0.31 11.07 18.20
N ILE A 641 0.30 10.87 19.52
CA ILE A 641 1.50 10.53 20.29
C ILE A 641 2.08 9.20 19.81
N ILE A 642 1.26 8.13 19.71
CA ILE A 642 1.73 6.82 19.30
C ILE A 642 2.30 6.86 17.88
N ASN A 643 1.60 7.49 16.92
CA ASN A 643 2.07 7.62 15.55
C ASN A 643 3.38 8.42 15.47
N SER A 644 3.54 9.44 16.29
CA SER A 644 4.76 10.25 16.37
C SER A 644 5.94 9.48 16.98
N VAL A 645 5.70 8.70 18.01
CA VAL A 645 6.71 7.82 18.65
C VAL A 645 7.13 6.68 17.73
N LEU A 646 6.19 6.14 16.94
CA LEU A 646 6.45 5.04 16.00
C LEU A 646 7.09 5.47 14.68
N MET A 647 7.21 6.77 14.45
CA MET A 647 7.86 7.31 13.26
C MET A 647 9.28 6.74 13.11
N TYR A 648 9.59 6.19 11.93
CA TYR A 648 10.84 5.49 11.56
C TYR A 648 11.09 4.12 12.21
N LYS A 649 10.29 3.65 13.16
CA LYS A 649 10.45 2.35 13.81
C LYS A 649 9.93 1.17 12.97
N ASN A 650 9.26 1.45 11.86
CA ASN A 650 8.70 0.42 10.97
C ASN A 650 9.75 -0.50 10.35
N PHE A 651 10.93 0.02 9.98
CA PHE A 651 11.96 -0.77 9.30
C PHE A 651 12.57 -1.87 10.22
N PRO A 652 13.07 -1.57 11.43
CA PRO A 652 13.58 -2.60 12.33
C PRO A 652 12.51 -3.63 12.73
N ILE A 653 11.28 -3.19 12.86
CA ILE A 653 10.17 -4.09 13.16
C ILE A 653 9.91 -5.03 11.97
N THR A 654 9.98 -4.51 10.77
CA THR A 654 9.88 -5.32 9.55
C THR A 654 10.98 -6.38 9.53
N LEU A 655 12.23 -6.04 9.83
CA LEU A 655 13.33 -7.00 9.91
C LEU A 655 13.12 -8.04 11.02
N GLY A 656 12.63 -7.60 12.18
CA GLY A 656 12.26 -8.50 13.26
C GLY A 656 11.16 -9.49 12.87
N MET A 657 10.11 -8.99 12.24
CA MET A 657 8.95 -9.82 11.82
C MET A 657 9.24 -10.69 10.60
N THR A 658 10.20 -10.32 9.76
CA THR A 658 10.62 -11.09 8.57
C THR A 658 11.84 -11.95 8.88
N HIS A 659 13.03 -11.40 8.76
CA HIS A 659 14.29 -12.15 8.79
C HIS A 659 14.61 -12.75 10.15
N LEU A 660 14.45 -12.03 11.26
CA LEU A 660 14.69 -12.62 12.59
C LEU A 660 13.72 -13.76 12.87
N ASN A 661 12.43 -13.53 12.60
CA ASN A 661 11.40 -14.57 12.78
C ASN A 661 11.69 -15.79 11.88
N ARG A 662 12.04 -15.57 10.60
CA ARG A 662 12.45 -16.66 9.68
C ARG A 662 13.66 -17.43 10.19
N GLY A 663 14.66 -16.75 10.74
CA GLY A 663 15.86 -17.37 11.33
C GLY A 663 15.54 -18.23 12.55
N PHE A 664 14.70 -17.73 13.45
CA PHE A 664 14.28 -18.49 14.65
C PHE A 664 13.39 -19.70 14.33
N GLN A 665 12.71 -19.71 13.20
CA GLN A 665 11.88 -20.82 12.74
C GLN A 665 12.67 -21.95 12.09
N GLN A 666 13.97 -21.78 11.84
CA GLN A 666 14.79 -22.87 11.29
C GLN A 666 14.93 -24.02 12.27
N VAL A 667 15.00 -25.25 11.74
CA VAL A 667 15.05 -26.48 12.52
C VAL A 667 16.42 -26.62 13.19
N GLY A 668 16.40 -26.84 14.50
CA GLY A 668 17.59 -27.07 15.32
C GLY A 668 18.51 -25.84 15.46
N LEU A 669 19.50 -25.94 16.32
CA LEU A 669 20.48 -24.86 16.56
C LEU A 669 21.33 -24.58 15.31
N THR A 670 21.73 -25.65 14.60
CA THR A 670 22.51 -25.53 13.36
C THR A 670 21.75 -24.81 12.24
N GLY A 671 20.45 -25.13 12.07
CA GLY A 671 19.61 -24.43 11.08
C GLY A 671 19.45 -22.96 11.41
N LYS A 672 19.17 -22.62 12.67
CA LYS A 672 19.10 -21.25 13.16
C LYS A 672 20.41 -20.49 12.93
N ALA A 673 21.54 -21.08 13.32
CA ALA A 673 22.86 -20.49 13.16
C ALA A 673 23.20 -20.26 11.67
N LYS A 674 22.91 -21.23 10.77
CA LYS A 674 23.13 -21.10 9.33
C LYS A 674 22.40 -19.92 8.69
N TYR A 675 21.29 -19.47 9.28
CA TYR A 675 20.54 -18.30 8.80
C TYR A 675 20.94 -17.01 9.53
N LEU A 676 20.95 -17.03 10.87
CA LEU A 676 21.13 -15.82 11.70
C LEU A 676 22.57 -15.29 11.70
N VAL A 677 23.59 -16.17 11.71
CA VAL A 677 24.99 -15.74 11.74
C VAL A 677 25.37 -14.98 10.47
N PRO A 678 25.16 -15.50 9.25
CA PRO A 678 25.42 -14.73 8.03
C PRO A 678 24.56 -13.45 7.94
N MET A 679 23.35 -13.49 8.47
CA MET A 679 22.45 -12.33 8.53
C MET A 679 23.07 -11.19 9.34
N ILE A 680 23.55 -11.48 10.56
CA ILE A 680 24.14 -10.47 11.45
C ILE A 680 25.48 -9.98 10.91
N ILE A 681 26.38 -10.89 10.54
CA ILE A 681 27.71 -10.52 10.05
C ILE A 681 27.62 -9.67 8.78
N GLY A 682 26.88 -10.14 7.78
CA GLY A 682 26.78 -9.41 6.52
C GLY A 682 26.01 -8.10 6.67
N GLY A 683 24.98 -8.07 7.52
CA GLY A 683 24.30 -6.84 7.89
C GLY A 683 25.26 -5.82 8.51
N THR A 684 26.10 -6.27 9.47
CA THR A 684 27.11 -5.41 10.11
C THR A 684 28.13 -4.87 9.12
N LEU A 685 28.63 -5.70 8.19
CA LEU A 685 29.58 -5.25 7.16
C LEU A 685 28.94 -4.22 6.21
N MET A 686 27.71 -4.44 5.75
CA MET A 686 27.01 -3.46 4.92
C MET A 686 26.65 -2.19 5.70
N GLY A 687 26.39 -2.32 6.98
CA GLY A 687 26.19 -1.19 7.87
C GLY A 687 27.46 -0.35 8.08
N ALA A 688 28.62 -0.99 8.20
CA ALA A 688 29.91 -0.30 8.23
C ALA A 688 30.14 0.50 6.94
N LEU A 689 29.84 -0.10 5.77
CA LEU A 689 29.94 0.61 4.48
C LEU A 689 28.98 1.80 4.43
N ALA A 690 27.71 1.63 4.83
CA ALA A 690 26.74 2.70 4.86
C ALA A 690 27.13 3.82 5.85
N TYR A 691 27.70 3.45 7.01
CA TYR A 691 28.21 4.38 7.99
C TYR A 691 29.35 5.23 7.42
N GLU A 692 30.36 4.61 6.79
CA GLU A 692 31.49 5.33 6.19
C GLU A 692 31.06 6.26 5.04
N ILE A 693 30.15 5.81 4.16
CA ILE A 693 29.59 6.67 3.11
C ILE A 693 28.92 7.91 3.72
N LYS A 694 28.18 7.75 4.83
CA LYS A 694 27.57 8.89 5.53
C LYS A 694 28.62 9.82 6.16
N GLN A 695 29.73 9.29 6.69
CA GLN A 695 30.82 10.12 7.21
C GLN A 695 31.46 10.95 6.10
N VAL A 696 31.75 10.32 4.96
CA VAL A 696 32.29 11.01 3.79
C VAL A 696 31.30 12.06 3.25
N ALA A 697 30.01 11.74 3.15
CA ALA A 697 28.97 12.69 2.75
C ALA A 697 28.75 13.83 3.78
N ALA A 698 29.27 13.72 4.99
CA ALA A 698 29.29 14.76 6.01
C ALA A 698 30.64 15.54 6.08
N GLY A 699 31.50 15.38 5.07
CA GLY A 699 32.79 16.11 4.98
C GLY A 699 33.93 15.50 5.81
N LYS A 700 33.76 14.29 6.36
CA LYS A 700 34.76 13.60 7.19
C LYS A 700 35.54 12.58 6.37
N LYS A 701 36.80 12.37 6.70
CA LYS A 701 37.56 11.23 6.17
C LYS A 701 36.99 9.91 6.74
N PRO A 702 37.19 8.77 6.04
CA PRO A 702 36.84 7.46 6.58
C PRO A 702 37.48 7.21 7.94
N THR A 703 36.80 6.39 8.78
CA THR A 703 37.34 6.03 10.09
C THR A 703 38.65 5.22 9.94
N PRO A 704 39.76 5.63 10.56
CA PRO A 704 41.00 4.88 10.48
C PRO A 704 40.84 3.45 11.05
N PRO A 705 41.41 2.40 10.41
CA PRO A 705 41.25 1.01 10.82
C PRO A 705 41.59 0.73 12.28
N GLU A 706 42.62 1.38 12.82
CA GLU A 706 43.08 1.27 14.22
C GLU A 706 42.07 1.85 15.22
N LYS A 707 41.11 2.64 14.76
CA LYS A 707 40.02 3.22 15.57
C LYS A 707 38.70 2.49 15.42
N MET A 708 38.65 1.43 14.61
CA MET A 708 37.48 0.59 14.42
C MET A 708 37.26 -0.41 15.58
N GLY A 709 37.16 0.11 16.80
CA GLY A 709 36.92 -0.68 18.01
C GLY A 709 35.46 -1.16 18.16
N THR A 710 35.14 -1.72 19.32
CA THR A 710 33.80 -2.28 19.64
C THR A 710 32.66 -1.30 19.37
N LYS A 711 32.83 -0.02 19.70
CA LYS A 711 31.82 1.01 19.49
C LYS A 711 31.54 1.24 18.00
N TYR A 712 32.55 1.18 17.14
CA TYR A 712 32.41 1.27 15.69
C TYR A 712 31.57 0.12 15.14
N TRP A 713 31.91 -1.13 15.54
CA TRP A 713 31.21 -2.31 15.06
C TRP A 713 29.78 -2.42 15.59
N LEU A 714 29.52 -1.94 16.81
CA LEU A 714 28.14 -1.80 17.32
C LEU A 714 27.33 -0.80 16.48
N ASN A 715 27.92 0.36 16.16
CA ASN A 715 27.27 1.31 15.26
C ASN A 715 27.03 0.71 13.87
N ALA A 716 28.02 0.02 13.31
CA ALA A 716 27.90 -0.67 12.02
C ALA A 716 26.77 -1.72 12.03
N MET A 717 26.68 -2.53 13.10
CA MET A 717 25.59 -3.50 13.27
C MET A 717 24.21 -2.83 13.32
N VAL A 718 24.13 -1.69 13.96
CA VAL A 718 22.95 -0.84 14.04
C VAL A 718 22.56 -0.34 12.65
N TYR A 719 23.49 0.27 11.94
CA TYR A 719 23.26 0.80 10.59
C TYR A 719 22.92 -0.29 9.58
N GLY A 720 23.47 -1.48 9.75
CA GLY A 720 23.24 -2.64 8.88
C GLY A 720 21.88 -3.32 9.04
N GLY A 721 21.04 -2.84 9.96
CA GLY A 721 19.73 -3.42 10.21
C GLY A 721 19.76 -4.65 11.12
N GLY A 722 20.91 -4.98 11.76
CA GLY A 722 20.95 -6.00 12.83
C GLY A 722 20.04 -5.62 13.98
N LEU A 723 20.01 -4.33 14.30
CA LEU A 723 18.99 -3.70 15.13
C LEU A 723 18.27 -2.57 14.37
N GLY A 724 18.69 -2.23 13.16
CA GLY A 724 18.11 -1.22 12.29
C GLY A 724 18.11 0.18 12.91
N ILE A 725 17.04 0.91 12.64
CA ILE A 725 16.76 2.20 13.29
C ILE A 725 16.64 2.02 14.82
N PHE A 726 16.39 0.80 15.31
CA PHE A 726 16.37 0.48 16.73
C PHE A 726 17.75 0.63 17.39
N GLY A 727 18.80 0.54 16.63
CA GLY A 727 20.12 0.76 17.12
C GLY A 727 20.54 2.23 17.11
N ASP A 728 20.09 3.06 16.17
CA ASP A 728 20.11 4.53 16.35
C ASP A 728 19.40 4.91 17.65
N PHE A 729 18.42 4.11 18.04
CA PHE A 729 17.63 4.22 19.24
C PHE A 729 18.38 3.79 20.51
N LEU A 730 19.12 2.68 20.49
CA LEU A 730 19.80 2.13 21.68
C LEU A 730 21.17 2.79 21.96
N PHE A 731 21.83 3.34 20.95
CA PHE A 731 23.20 3.84 21.05
C PHE A 731 23.32 5.33 20.68
N SER A 732 22.29 6.12 21.00
CA SER A 732 22.11 7.53 20.61
C SER A 732 23.10 8.54 21.20
N ASP A 733 24.19 8.12 21.86
CA ASP A 733 25.28 9.04 22.29
C ASP A 733 25.95 9.79 21.12
N GLN A 734 25.65 9.37 19.88
CA GLN A 734 26.07 10.04 18.65
C GLN A 734 24.90 10.24 17.71
N ASN A 735 23.72 10.51 18.26
CA ASN A 735 22.57 10.82 17.42
C ASN A 735 22.93 12.00 16.52
N ARG A 736 22.77 11.84 15.21
CA ARG A 736 22.99 12.85 14.16
C ARG A 736 22.33 14.19 14.47
N TYR A 737 21.41 14.21 15.42
CA TYR A 737 20.60 15.34 15.86
C TYR A 737 20.94 15.87 17.26
N GLY A 738 22.02 15.41 17.89
CA GLY A 738 22.45 15.91 19.21
C GLY A 738 21.43 15.68 20.33
N GLY A 739 20.57 14.65 20.21
CA GLY A 739 19.55 14.31 21.21
C GLY A 739 20.00 13.21 22.15
N SER A 740 19.54 13.26 23.42
CA SER A 740 19.70 12.19 24.39
C SER A 740 18.79 11.00 24.04
N PHE A 741 19.05 9.85 24.67
CA PHE A 741 18.22 8.63 24.59
C PHE A 741 16.72 8.91 24.77
N GLU A 742 16.37 9.81 25.69
CA GLU A 742 14.99 10.25 25.93
C GLU A 742 14.34 10.92 24.73
N LYS A 743 15.08 11.76 23.97
CA LYS A 743 14.57 12.42 22.77
C LYS A 743 14.34 11.44 21.62
N THR A 744 15.17 10.43 21.54
CA THR A 744 15.00 9.33 20.55
C THR A 744 13.79 8.46 20.91
N LEU A 745 13.54 8.22 22.19
CA LEU A 745 12.34 7.53 22.69
C LEU A 745 11.06 8.31 22.37
N ALA A 746 11.07 9.60 22.61
CA ALA A 746 9.93 10.49 22.40
C ALA A 746 9.57 10.70 20.91
N GLY A 747 10.51 10.42 20.00
CA GLY A 747 10.30 10.50 18.55
C GLY A 747 10.52 11.91 17.96
N PRO A 748 10.55 12.02 16.62
CA PRO A 748 10.88 13.26 15.91
C PRO A 748 9.96 14.44 16.20
N VAL A 749 8.66 14.20 16.40
CA VAL A 749 7.67 15.25 16.70
C VAL A 749 7.91 15.85 18.09
N ALA A 750 8.16 15.01 19.10
CA ALA A 750 8.49 15.49 20.45
C ALA A 750 9.83 16.22 20.46
N SER A 751 10.81 15.78 19.66
CA SER A 751 12.09 16.49 19.48
C SER A 751 11.88 17.86 18.85
N PHE A 752 11.02 17.97 17.84
CA PHE A 752 10.67 19.25 17.21
C PHE A 752 10.07 20.24 18.23
N TRP A 753 9.07 19.79 18.99
CA TRP A 753 8.46 20.63 20.02
C TRP A 753 9.44 21.00 21.13
N GLY A 754 10.27 20.07 21.59
CA GLY A 754 11.31 20.35 22.58
C GLY A 754 12.33 21.39 22.10
N ASP A 755 12.75 21.33 20.84
CA ASP A 755 13.67 22.31 20.26
C ASP A 755 12.97 23.67 20.03
N ALA A 756 11.71 23.68 19.61
CA ALA A 756 10.91 24.91 19.49
C ALA A 756 10.67 25.59 20.84
N ILE A 757 10.38 24.84 21.90
CA ILE A 757 10.23 25.35 23.27
C ILE A 757 11.55 25.91 23.78
N LYS A 758 12.68 25.25 23.55
CA LYS A 758 14.00 25.75 23.90
C LYS A 758 14.28 27.08 23.20
N LEU A 759 14.04 27.13 21.88
CA LEU A 759 14.28 28.31 21.07
C LEU A 759 13.45 29.51 21.53
N THR A 760 12.22 29.29 22.04
CA THR A 760 11.31 30.35 22.50
C THR A 760 11.45 30.59 23.98
N PHE A 761 10.90 29.71 24.81
CA PHE A 761 10.83 29.90 26.28
C PHE A 761 12.19 29.73 26.96
N GLY A 762 13.10 28.90 26.44
CA GLY A 762 14.44 28.72 26.98
C GLY A 762 15.26 30.03 26.93
N ASN A 763 15.25 30.67 25.76
CA ASN A 763 15.96 31.95 25.58
C ASN A 763 15.32 33.12 26.35
N VAL A 764 13.98 33.15 26.46
CA VAL A 764 13.28 34.15 27.28
C VAL A 764 13.66 34.00 28.76
N LYS A 765 13.70 32.74 29.26
CA LYS A 765 14.12 32.48 30.63
C LYS A 765 15.57 32.90 30.88
N GLN A 766 16.51 32.59 29.96
CA GLN A 766 17.91 33.03 30.04
C GLN A 766 18.02 34.58 30.07
N LEU A 767 17.24 35.26 29.21
CA LEU A 767 17.20 36.72 29.19
C LEU A 767 16.68 37.29 30.52
N MET A 768 15.64 36.68 31.10
CA MET A 768 15.08 37.12 32.37
C MET A 768 16.00 36.84 33.57
N SER A 769 16.86 35.82 33.50
CA SER A 769 17.86 35.48 34.54
C SER A 769 19.21 36.20 34.35
N GLY A 770 19.36 37.07 33.35
CA GLY A 770 20.59 37.79 33.09
C GLY A 770 21.71 36.93 32.46
N GLU A 771 21.40 35.73 32.03
CA GLU A 771 22.33 34.83 31.37
C GLU A 771 22.47 35.17 29.87
N LYS A 772 23.65 34.88 29.26
CA LYS A 772 23.83 35.04 27.80
C LYS A 772 22.94 34.07 27.05
N THR A 773 22.10 34.60 26.19
CA THR A 773 21.23 33.81 25.34
C THR A 773 22.02 33.13 24.20
N ASN A 774 21.68 31.86 23.88
CA ASN A 774 22.21 31.12 22.74
C ASN A 774 21.23 31.13 21.55
N ALA A 775 20.31 32.11 21.50
CA ALA A 775 19.22 32.16 20.54
C ALA A 775 19.68 32.04 19.09
N GLY A 776 20.75 32.71 18.70
CA GLY A 776 21.27 32.64 17.33
C GLY A 776 21.78 31.25 16.95
N LYS A 777 22.53 30.59 17.82
CA LYS A 777 23.02 29.23 17.63
C LYS A 777 21.89 28.21 17.58
N GLU A 778 20.91 28.32 18.48
CA GLU A 778 19.75 27.46 18.54
C GLU A 778 18.84 27.65 17.34
N LEU A 779 18.66 28.88 16.86
CA LEU A 779 17.91 29.19 15.63
C LEU A 779 18.59 28.57 14.40
N ALA A 780 19.89 28.74 14.22
CA ALA A 780 20.63 28.14 13.11
C ALA A 780 20.52 26.61 13.14
N ALA A 781 20.68 26.00 14.31
CA ALA A 781 20.53 24.55 14.47
C ALA A 781 19.09 24.07 14.19
N PHE A 782 18.07 24.85 14.58
CA PHE A 782 16.67 24.56 14.30
C PHE A 782 16.37 24.61 12.80
N ILE A 783 16.81 25.68 12.11
CA ILE A 783 16.65 25.83 10.67
C ILE A 783 17.34 24.66 9.93
N GLN A 784 18.58 24.35 10.27
CA GLN A 784 19.34 23.24 9.68
C GLN A 784 18.62 21.90 9.83
N ARG A 785 18.08 21.64 11.03
CA ARG A 785 17.44 20.34 11.38
C ARG A 785 16.09 20.12 10.72
N TYR A 786 15.30 21.19 10.58
CA TYR A 786 13.88 21.09 10.21
C TYR A 786 13.55 21.65 8.82
N THR A 787 14.54 22.14 8.07
CA THR A 787 14.33 22.58 6.68
C THR A 787 14.22 21.37 5.76
N PRO A 788 13.11 21.20 5.02
CA PRO A 788 12.94 20.13 4.05
C PRO A 788 14.05 20.15 2.99
N GLY A 789 14.65 18.97 2.73
CA GLY A 789 15.70 18.80 1.71
C GLY A 789 17.12 19.21 2.13
N SER A 790 17.31 19.81 3.31
CA SER A 790 18.65 20.16 3.83
C SER A 790 19.57 18.94 4.00
N ASN A 791 18.99 17.77 4.16
CA ASN A 791 19.67 16.49 4.43
C ASN A 791 19.80 15.57 3.21
N LEU A 792 19.58 16.06 1.99
CA LEU A 792 19.86 15.27 0.79
C LEU A 792 21.37 14.91 0.75
N TRP A 793 21.67 13.61 0.73
CA TRP A 793 23.04 13.10 0.95
C TRP A 793 24.12 13.68 0.03
N TYR A 794 23.75 14.07 -1.20
CA TYR A 794 24.67 14.63 -2.20
C TYR A 794 24.76 16.17 -2.20
N THR A 795 23.79 16.89 -1.63
CA THR A 795 23.82 18.35 -1.52
C THR A 795 24.04 18.84 -0.09
N ARG A 796 23.85 17.95 0.87
CA ARG A 796 23.92 18.26 2.30
C ARG A 796 25.18 19.03 2.67
N LEU A 797 26.33 18.51 2.25
CA LEU A 797 27.62 19.09 2.64
C LEU A 797 27.77 20.51 2.07
N VAL A 798 27.37 20.73 0.81
CA VAL A 798 27.36 22.06 0.19
C VAL A 798 26.44 23.01 0.94
N VAL A 799 25.22 22.56 1.25
CA VAL A 799 24.24 23.35 2.03
C VAL A 799 24.77 23.66 3.43
N GLU A 800 25.36 22.67 4.10
CA GLU A 800 25.96 22.86 5.43
C GLU A 800 27.10 23.88 5.39
N ARG A 801 28.06 23.72 4.48
CA ARG A 801 29.28 24.58 4.44
C ARG A 801 29.02 25.98 3.91
N ILE A 802 28.24 26.10 2.83
CA ILE A 802 28.04 27.41 2.18
C ILE A 802 26.90 28.20 2.82
N ILE A 803 25.80 27.54 3.22
CA ILE A 803 24.61 28.24 3.70
C ILE A 803 24.56 28.23 5.22
N MET A 804 24.57 27.04 5.83
CA MET A 804 24.29 26.89 7.26
C MET A 804 25.47 27.36 8.13
N ASP A 805 26.72 27.02 7.79
CA ASP A 805 27.90 27.51 8.52
C ASP A 805 28.02 29.04 8.39
N THR A 806 27.66 29.63 7.23
CA THR A 806 27.62 31.08 7.06
C THR A 806 26.52 31.72 7.91
N LEU A 807 25.33 31.12 7.93
CA LEU A 807 24.24 31.58 8.80
C LEU A 807 24.62 31.46 10.28
N GLU A 808 25.23 30.34 10.69
CA GLU A 808 25.66 30.16 12.08
C GLU A 808 26.78 31.14 12.45
N LYS A 809 27.73 31.44 11.55
CA LYS A 809 28.73 32.50 11.78
C LYS A 809 28.12 33.89 12.03
N LEU A 810 27.03 34.21 11.33
CA LEU A 810 26.31 35.47 11.50
C LEU A 810 25.54 35.53 12.81
N LEU A 811 25.00 34.41 13.25
CA LEU A 811 24.10 34.30 14.42
C LEU A 811 24.82 33.90 15.73
N ASN A 812 25.99 33.27 15.65
CA ASN A 812 26.76 32.76 16.79
C ASN A 812 28.16 33.38 16.85
N PRO A 813 28.42 34.35 17.78
CA PRO A 813 29.74 34.96 17.92
C PRO A 813 30.85 33.96 18.26
N ASN A 814 30.51 32.82 18.87
CA ASN A 814 31.48 31.81 19.31
C ASN A 814 31.66 30.69 18.27
N PHE A 815 31.14 30.83 17.06
CA PHE A 815 31.16 29.77 16.02
C PHE A 815 32.54 29.17 15.81
N THR A 816 33.59 30.02 15.64
CA THR A 816 34.96 29.57 15.37
C THR A 816 35.54 28.75 16.53
N SER A 817 35.33 29.17 17.77
CA SER A 817 35.82 28.47 18.97
C SER A 817 35.09 27.13 19.16
N ASP A 818 33.76 27.13 19.00
CA ASP A 818 32.91 25.94 19.08
C ASP A 818 33.30 24.92 18.01
N THR A 819 33.52 25.37 16.78
CA THR A 819 33.94 24.54 15.65
C THR A 819 35.30 23.90 15.92
N ARG A 820 36.26 24.65 16.36
CA ARG A 820 37.62 24.12 16.72
C ARG A 820 37.53 23.07 17.83
N GLN A 821 36.75 23.32 18.87
CA GLN A 821 36.51 22.34 19.92
C GLN A 821 35.85 21.04 19.40
N ASN A 822 34.86 21.17 18.50
CA ASN A 822 34.20 20.02 17.89
C ASN A 822 35.15 19.20 16.99
N ILE A 823 35.99 19.85 16.21
CA ILE A 823 37.04 19.18 15.42
C ILE A 823 38.02 18.40 16.34
N ASN A 824 38.52 19.03 17.40
CA ASN A 824 39.41 18.40 18.37
C ASN A 824 38.76 17.21 19.08
N LYS A 825 37.48 17.33 19.49
CA LYS A 825 36.67 16.22 20.05
C LYS A 825 36.49 15.08 19.05
N LEU A 826 36.23 15.37 17.78
CA LEU A 826 36.13 14.35 16.74
C LEU A 826 37.46 13.61 16.59
N ARG A 827 38.57 14.33 16.43
CA ARG A 827 39.91 13.76 16.28
C ARG A 827 40.30 12.89 17.48
N SER A 828 40.07 13.33 18.70
CA SER A 828 40.39 12.59 19.93
C SER A 828 39.52 11.32 20.10
N ARG A 829 38.24 11.38 19.76
CA ARG A 829 37.27 10.27 19.96
C ARG A 829 37.33 9.20 18.86
N THR A 830 37.44 9.62 17.61
CA THR A 830 37.32 8.74 16.44
C THR A 830 38.54 8.67 15.54
N GLY A 831 39.58 9.51 15.80
CA GLY A 831 40.71 9.63 14.91
C GLY A 831 40.41 10.21 13.54
N GLN A 832 39.18 10.66 13.31
CA GLN A 832 38.75 11.21 12.03
C GLN A 832 39.13 12.67 11.87
N GLU A 833 39.38 13.05 10.65
CA GLU A 833 39.57 14.44 10.20
C GLU A 833 38.47 14.80 9.19
N TYR A 834 38.32 16.09 8.97
CA TYR A 834 37.48 16.58 7.88
C TYR A 834 38.30 16.66 6.59
N TRP A 835 37.73 16.27 5.46
CA TRP A 835 38.21 16.60 4.11
C TRP A 835 37.60 17.91 3.61
N TRP A 836 36.49 18.36 4.26
CA TRP A 836 35.90 19.67 4.12
C TRP A 836 35.42 20.13 5.50
N SER A 837 36.18 21.01 6.12
CA SER A 837 35.93 21.42 7.51
C SER A 837 34.75 22.33 7.64
N PRO A 838 34.01 22.28 8.77
CA PRO A 838 32.97 23.27 9.08
C PRO A 838 33.52 24.68 9.07
N GLY A 839 32.79 25.60 8.44
CA GLY A 839 33.17 27.00 8.32
C GLY A 839 34.09 27.33 7.16
N GLU A 840 34.57 26.35 6.39
CA GLU A 840 35.33 26.55 5.16
C GLU A 840 34.45 26.53 3.93
N ILE A 841 34.69 27.47 3.00
CA ILE A 841 33.87 27.58 1.76
C ILE A 841 34.33 26.56 0.71
N THR A 842 35.62 26.18 0.73
CA THR A 842 36.21 25.22 -0.20
C THR A 842 36.70 23.98 0.54
N PRO A 843 36.68 22.81 -0.12
CA PRO A 843 37.30 21.59 0.40
C PRO A 843 38.81 21.77 0.60
N ASN A 844 39.39 21.07 1.62
CA ASN A 844 40.83 21.03 1.89
C ASN A 844 41.54 20.14 0.89
#